data_390b9f1c9888f74bb81b766794533702
#
_entry.id   390b9f1c9888f74bb81b766794533702
#
_cell.length_a   1.000
_cell.length_b   1.000
_cell.length_c   1.000
_cell.angle_alpha   90.00
_cell.angle_beta   90.00
_cell.angle_gamma   90.00
#
_symmetry.space_group_name_H-M   'P 1'
#
loop_
_entity.id
_entity.type
_entity.pdbx_description
1 polymer ?
#
loop_
_entity_poly.entity_id
_entity_poly.type
_entity_poly.pdbx_seq_one_letter_code
_entity_poly.pdbx_strand_id
1 'polypeptide(L)'
;HEALKVMRETIYRETAGSNWKATLQGDRVMGRLPEEHVTKPTTEGLLWPSIRAQLFHADAETQGGQRVRIGEYEYAHVDMRMGPEDPRPFMELAAPLGRDRIPWRASFVVEGGGKLSMMFKEIGAKFFGMFPQNADLRRAFEALDRARADNHVSVRLRASFATWAPIEETRKLRRRASTLSQRIEGWGNCKATAIAGDPLEGTLSSVPGLALASTGVPHAALLGDAFAMLPWARTAVPWQRGAVLFRKPDGAMAPYDPTGGAIRPQVLDIFVAPPRSGKSVLANTINLGLCLSTAVLGTNGAKLPLIGKADIGNSAEGFVRLLQEALGPERRHEAIFVTMQFAPGFEFNVFDLQLGCEYPLPLERAFLQNFLELATLPPNETKPFEGMGHLIQLVIEEAYRLCTAVQGGSPKRYHEGVEPAVDAAMHRHRIRLQHEDPWWRDVVNALIEVGEHRWAEVAQRHAVPTIQDLISAVRTDQVRDSFNGLKIAATHEDLGQLFERYIYDFIRKYPTLSEPTKLDFGPARVIVIDLAAVAPTGSAAADRQTEMMYMMARHILGRNFFLHVDHLAHVPEPMRPFHRLRFQEAMETIKRLDFDEWHRTQNSPQVQAQAERDMREGPKHNVQLGFASQRLTDMGQAIISQSTGRFILKAGDAREAEEIIKRFDLGEASAQNVRHTLSGPGPGGAPFVAQFAVDADRWEQLLINSLGPVELWALSTTPGDSALRNRLYARLGFSEALRRLSKVFPYGSAEKEISQRKDDRLKRGEKEDGAVLGVLDELATELTNGTGLGIILRDVGDRRHAANDEASGSVPQLMAAE
;
A
#
# COMPACT_ATOMS: atom_id res chain seq x y z
N HIS A 1 3.49 28.61 24.16
CA HIS A 1 4.18 27.83 25.20
C HIS A 1 4.67 26.49 24.68
N GLU A 2 3.87 25.70 23.95
CA GLU A 2 4.28 24.41 23.36
C GLU A 2 5.32 24.56 22.27
N ALA A 3 5.18 25.53 21.39
CA ALA A 3 6.16 25.81 20.35
C ALA A 3 7.53 26.17 20.93
N LEU A 4 7.56 26.97 22.00
CA LEU A 4 8.78 27.29 22.74
C LEU A 4 9.41 26.07 23.46
N LYS A 5 8.59 25.10 23.85
CA LYS A 5 9.04 23.84 24.43
C LYS A 5 9.69 22.93 23.39
N VAL A 6 9.08 22.81 22.24
CA VAL A 6 9.62 22.02 21.11
C VAL A 6 10.90 22.64 20.57
N MET A 7 10.94 23.95 20.39
CA MET A 7 12.16 24.67 19.98
C MET A 7 13.29 24.47 20.99
N ARG A 8 12.99 24.54 22.28
CA ARG A 8 13.94 24.28 23.36
C ARG A 8 14.51 22.86 23.30
N GLU A 9 13.64 21.86 23.21
CA GLU A 9 14.07 20.46 23.13
C GLU A 9 14.96 20.19 21.92
N THR A 10 14.70 20.85 20.80
CA THR A 10 15.48 20.70 19.58
C THR A 10 16.84 21.39 19.71
N ILE A 11 16.88 22.65 20.16
CA ILE A 11 18.13 23.42 20.33
C ILE A 11 19.02 22.73 21.38
N TYR A 12 18.47 22.29 22.49
CA TYR A 12 19.25 21.66 23.54
C TYR A 12 19.72 20.25 23.21
N ARG A 13 18.97 19.50 22.42
CA ARG A 13 19.38 18.18 21.97
C ARG A 13 20.58 18.23 21.03
N GLU A 14 20.67 19.30 20.23
CA GLU A 14 21.80 19.52 19.31
C GLU A 14 23.02 20.12 20.00
N THR A 15 22.86 20.92 21.07
CA THR A 15 23.96 21.66 21.69
C THR A 15 24.49 21.05 22.98
N ALA A 16 23.72 20.27 23.70
CA ALA A 16 24.08 19.78 25.05
C ALA A 16 23.96 18.26 25.25
N GLY A 17 23.67 17.50 24.18
CA GLY A 17 23.50 16.04 24.26
C GLY A 17 22.14 15.59 24.77
N SER A 18 21.90 14.29 24.70
CA SER A 18 20.57 13.65 24.80
C SER A 18 19.91 13.65 26.18
N ASN A 19 20.58 14.09 27.26
CA ASN A 19 20.09 13.92 28.64
C ASN A 19 19.52 15.21 29.25
N TRP A 20 19.35 16.27 28.47
CA TRP A 20 18.87 17.55 28.99
C TRP A 20 17.33 17.57 29.02
N LYS A 21 16.79 17.77 30.23
CA LYS A 21 15.39 18.19 30.42
C LYS A 21 15.39 19.63 30.88
N ALA A 22 14.98 20.56 29.99
CA ALA A 22 14.89 21.95 30.33
C ALA A 22 13.48 22.34 30.77
N THR A 23 13.36 23.05 31.89
CA THR A 23 12.13 23.70 32.35
C THR A 23 12.26 25.20 32.28
N LEU A 24 11.19 25.92 31.97
CA LEU A 24 11.18 27.38 31.93
C LEU A 24 10.70 27.92 33.29
N GLN A 25 11.47 28.84 33.84
CA GLN A 25 11.04 29.62 34.99
C GLN A 25 11.30 31.11 34.70
N GLY A 26 10.26 31.83 34.37
CA GLY A 26 10.36 33.20 33.93
C GLY A 26 11.12 33.33 32.59
N ASP A 27 12.16 34.14 32.55
CA ASP A 27 13.06 34.34 31.42
C ASP A 27 14.26 33.37 31.39
N ARG A 28 14.29 32.41 32.32
CA ARG A 28 15.40 31.49 32.51
C ARG A 28 14.97 30.06 32.24
N VAL A 29 15.88 29.31 31.62
CA VAL A 29 15.69 27.87 31.38
C VAL A 29 16.37 27.12 32.50
N MET A 30 15.57 26.34 33.24
CA MET A 30 16.07 25.46 34.27
C MET A 30 16.44 24.11 33.65
N GLY A 31 17.69 23.71 33.77
CA GLY A 31 18.21 22.45 33.28
C GLY A 31 19.53 22.09 33.92
N ARG A 32 20.08 20.92 33.67
CA ARG A 32 21.37 20.54 34.19
C ARG A 32 22.46 21.15 33.32
N LEU A 33 23.25 22.10 33.88
CA LEU A 33 24.42 22.60 33.16
C LEU A 33 25.49 21.53 33.05
N PRO A 34 26.24 21.44 31.95
CA PRO A 34 27.45 20.64 31.89
C PRO A 34 28.39 20.98 33.03
N GLU A 35 28.98 19.99 33.66
CA GLU A 35 29.85 20.16 34.83
C GLU A 35 31.03 21.12 34.59
N GLU A 36 31.44 21.29 33.34
CA GLU A 36 32.49 22.21 32.90
C GLU A 36 32.14 23.69 33.07
N HIS A 37 30.88 24.05 33.23
CA HIS A 37 30.41 25.45 33.40
C HIS A 37 30.12 25.83 34.86
N VAL A 38 30.27 24.90 35.80
CA VAL A 38 30.03 25.15 37.24
C VAL A 38 31.36 25.47 37.91
N THR A 39 31.96 26.63 37.58
CA THR A 39 33.34 26.89 37.98
C THR A 39 33.53 27.64 39.25
N LYS A 40 32.54 28.26 39.92
CA LYS A 40 32.71 28.88 41.28
C LYS A 40 31.37 29.19 41.96
N PRO A 41 31.25 29.09 43.29
CA PRO A 41 30.07 29.49 44.05
C PRO A 41 30.00 31.01 44.19
N THR A 42 29.67 31.71 43.13
CA THR A 42 29.26 33.12 43.17
C THR A 42 27.74 33.17 43.20
N THR A 43 27.17 34.26 43.69
CA THR A 43 25.73 34.52 43.67
C THR A 43 25.15 34.35 42.25
N GLU A 44 25.94 34.59 41.22
CA GLU A 44 25.60 34.37 39.81
C GLU A 44 25.58 32.87 39.47
N GLY A 45 26.37 32.05 40.13
CA GLY A 45 26.38 30.57 39.98
C GLY A 45 25.19 29.87 40.65
N LEU A 46 24.46 30.54 41.52
CA LEU A 46 23.25 30.05 42.16
C LEU A 46 22.00 30.24 41.32
N LEU A 47 22.07 31.16 40.33
CA LEU A 47 20.98 31.45 39.43
C LEU A 47 21.29 30.87 38.05
N TRP A 48 20.32 30.15 37.45
CA TRP A 48 20.44 29.71 36.09
C TRP A 48 20.73 30.86 35.13
N PRO A 49 21.67 30.71 34.22
CA PRO A 49 21.95 31.73 33.22
C PRO A 49 20.68 32.13 32.45
N SER A 50 20.64 33.37 31.98
CA SER A 50 19.55 33.80 31.09
C SER A 50 19.48 32.88 29.87
N ILE A 51 18.32 32.77 29.23
CA ILE A 51 18.13 31.97 28.00
C ILE A 51 19.17 32.33 26.93
N ARG A 52 19.47 33.62 26.80
CA ARG A 52 20.49 34.09 25.86
C ARG A 52 21.86 33.49 26.16
N ALA A 53 22.30 33.51 27.42
CA ALA A 53 23.59 32.96 27.81
C ALA A 53 23.68 31.46 27.67
N GLN A 54 22.55 30.78 27.81
CA GLN A 54 22.47 29.32 27.61
C GLN A 54 22.46 28.91 26.13
N LEU A 55 21.99 29.79 25.24
CA LEU A 55 21.93 29.52 23.78
C LEU A 55 23.27 29.89 23.09
N PHE A 56 24.05 30.81 23.66
CA PHE A 56 25.28 31.33 23.09
C PHE A 56 26.46 31.11 24.03
N HIS A 57 26.98 29.92 24.06
CA HIS A 57 28.13 29.55 24.87
C HIS A 57 29.41 29.33 24.07
N ALA A 58 29.36 29.57 22.77
CA ALA A 58 30.51 29.57 21.89
C ALA A 58 30.70 30.92 21.22
N ASP A 59 31.96 31.36 21.09
CA ASP A 59 32.30 32.58 20.39
C ASP A 59 32.03 32.46 18.90
N ALA A 60 31.65 33.57 18.26
CA ALA A 60 31.38 33.65 16.83
C ALA A 60 32.47 34.46 16.14
N GLU A 61 33.09 33.88 15.12
CA GLU A 61 34.08 34.54 14.25
C GLU A 61 33.58 34.67 12.83
N THR A 62 33.58 35.90 12.27
CA THR A 62 33.26 36.09 10.86
C THR A 62 34.45 35.72 9.96
N GLN A 63 34.17 34.95 8.90
CA GLN A 63 35.17 34.48 7.96
C GLN A 63 34.89 35.04 6.56
N GLY A 64 35.63 36.02 6.15
CA GLY A 64 35.61 36.58 4.80
C GLY A 64 34.29 37.20 4.34
N GLY A 65 33.49 37.76 5.26
CA GLY A 65 32.26 38.51 4.96
C GLY A 65 31.03 37.71 4.52
N GLN A 66 31.15 36.39 4.36
CA GLN A 66 30.03 35.52 3.91
C GLN A 66 29.78 34.34 4.83
N ARG A 67 30.66 34.10 5.79
CA ARG A 67 30.60 32.89 6.65
C ARG A 67 30.85 33.27 8.10
N VAL A 68 30.31 32.52 9.00
CA VAL A 68 30.57 32.67 10.43
C VAL A 68 30.91 31.32 11.02
N ARG A 69 31.92 31.27 11.86
CA ARG A 69 32.31 30.12 12.66
C ARG A 69 31.65 30.25 14.04
N ILE A 70 30.94 29.22 14.45
CA ILE A 70 30.34 29.13 15.79
C ILE A 70 30.60 27.73 16.34
N GLY A 71 31.37 27.62 17.40
CA GLY A 71 31.82 26.33 17.95
C GLY A 71 32.58 25.50 16.89
N GLU A 72 32.19 24.28 16.68
CA GLU A 72 32.84 23.34 15.75
C GLU A 72 32.36 23.46 14.28
N TYR A 73 31.41 24.34 14.00
CA TYR A 73 30.78 24.47 12.69
C TYR A 73 31.01 25.82 12.05
N GLU A 74 31.14 25.83 10.76
CA GLU A 74 31.13 27.01 9.92
C GLU A 74 29.77 27.10 9.20
N TYR A 75 29.12 28.26 9.25
CA TYR A 75 27.78 28.54 8.71
C TYR A 75 27.88 29.48 7.52
N ALA A 76 26.99 29.28 6.55
CA ALA A 76 26.74 30.20 5.44
C ALA A 76 25.24 30.51 5.38
N HIS A 77 24.87 31.78 5.43
CA HIS A 77 23.48 32.20 5.29
C HIS A 77 23.14 32.47 3.83
N VAL A 78 21.89 32.38 3.48
CA VAL A 78 21.31 32.71 2.20
C VAL A 78 19.97 33.39 2.45
N ASP A 79 19.83 34.62 1.97
CA ASP A 79 18.59 35.37 2.12
C ASP A 79 17.81 35.40 0.80
N MET A 80 16.50 35.37 0.87
CA MET A 80 15.63 35.58 -0.26
C MET A 80 15.61 37.11 -0.57
N ARG A 81 16.22 37.51 -1.70
CA ARG A 81 16.31 38.88 -2.15
C ARG A 81 15.08 39.37 -2.91
N MET A 82 14.49 38.46 -3.72
CA MET A 82 13.23 38.70 -4.40
C MET A 82 12.31 37.50 -4.12
N GLY A 83 11.07 37.83 -3.79
CA GLY A 83 10.02 36.82 -3.62
C GLY A 83 9.74 36.05 -4.93
N PRO A 84 9.03 34.95 -4.85
CA PRO A 84 8.68 34.12 -6.01
C PRO A 84 7.76 34.89 -6.97
N GLU A 85 7.95 34.68 -8.26
CA GLU A 85 7.00 35.11 -9.29
C GLU A 85 5.72 34.26 -9.24
N ASP A 86 5.88 32.98 -8.89
CA ASP A 86 4.82 32.02 -8.70
C ASP A 86 4.99 31.38 -7.31
N PRO A 87 4.21 31.82 -6.29
CA PRO A 87 4.31 31.28 -4.93
C PRO A 87 4.02 29.78 -4.92
N ARG A 88 4.99 29.00 -4.41
CA ARG A 88 4.92 27.54 -4.38
C ARG A 88 4.93 27.03 -2.95
N PRO A 89 4.26 25.88 -2.69
CA PRO A 89 4.28 25.24 -1.38
C PRO A 89 5.69 24.99 -0.85
N PHE A 90 5.88 25.16 0.47
CA PHE A 90 7.17 24.92 1.13
C PHE A 90 7.78 23.54 0.82
N MET A 91 6.97 22.50 0.62
CA MET A 91 7.44 21.16 0.31
C MET A 91 8.15 21.05 -1.04
N GLU A 92 7.89 21.94 -1.99
CA GLU A 92 8.62 22.00 -3.26
C GLU A 92 10.07 22.47 -3.09
N LEU A 93 10.37 23.21 -2.03
CA LEU A 93 11.73 23.54 -1.60
C LEU A 93 12.33 22.42 -0.73
N ALA A 94 11.58 21.95 0.26
CA ALA A 94 12.08 21.03 1.26
C ALA A 94 12.39 19.63 0.69
N ALA A 95 11.58 19.11 -0.25
CA ALA A 95 11.78 17.78 -0.82
C ALA A 95 13.07 17.64 -1.66
N PRO A 96 13.42 18.58 -2.57
CA PRO A 96 14.72 18.56 -3.24
C PRO A 96 15.91 18.66 -2.29
N LEU A 97 15.84 19.57 -1.29
CA LEU A 97 16.90 19.72 -0.30
C LEU A 97 17.11 18.47 0.55
N GLY A 98 16.02 17.78 0.88
CA GLY A 98 16.08 16.47 1.54
C GLY A 98 16.77 15.39 0.69
N ARG A 99 16.53 15.38 -0.62
CA ARG A 99 17.22 14.47 -1.57
C ARG A 99 18.71 14.80 -1.69
N ASP A 100 19.06 16.08 -1.70
CA ASP A 100 20.47 16.55 -1.74
C ASP A 100 21.23 16.28 -0.43
N ARG A 101 20.50 15.86 0.64
CA ARG A 101 21.03 15.56 1.98
C ARG A 101 21.88 16.70 2.57
N ILE A 102 21.47 17.93 2.33
CA ILE A 102 22.13 19.10 2.85
C ILE A 102 21.53 19.46 4.21
N PRO A 103 22.31 19.68 5.27
CA PRO A 103 21.79 20.29 6.49
C PRO A 103 21.42 21.75 6.21
N TRP A 104 20.21 22.13 6.52
CA TRP A 104 19.71 23.48 6.31
C TRP A 104 18.65 23.86 7.33
N ARG A 105 18.43 25.14 7.49
CA ARG A 105 17.31 25.68 8.27
C ARG A 105 16.76 26.92 7.57
N ALA A 106 15.51 27.25 7.87
CA ALA A 106 14.80 28.41 7.37
C ALA A 106 14.04 29.10 8.49
N SER A 107 14.00 30.43 8.43
CA SER A 107 13.15 31.26 9.28
C SER A 107 12.32 32.19 8.40
N PHE A 108 11.03 32.24 8.70
CA PHE A 108 10.07 33.11 8.03
C PHE A 108 9.51 34.12 9.03
N VAL A 109 9.45 35.37 8.63
CA VAL A 109 8.83 36.44 9.41
C VAL A 109 7.71 37.05 8.59
N VAL A 110 6.48 36.91 9.11
CA VAL A 110 5.27 37.52 8.49
C VAL A 110 4.78 38.64 9.39
N GLU A 111 4.72 39.84 8.83
CA GLU A 111 4.32 41.04 9.55
C GLU A 111 3.16 41.73 8.84
N GLY A 112 2.32 42.40 9.56
CA GLY A 112 1.26 43.25 8.99
C GLY A 112 1.83 44.48 8.26
N GLY A 113 1.01 45.19 7.47
CA GLY A 113 1.36 46.47 6.86
C GLY A 113 2.20 46.40 5.60
N GLY A 114 2.03 45.30 4.79
CA GLY A 114 2.79 45.02 3.56
C GLY A 114 2.92 46.20 2.58
N LYS A 115 1.89 47.04 2.42
CA LYS A 115 1.92 48.22 1.52
C LYS A 115 2.68 49.40 2.10
N LEU A 116 2.54 49.72 3.38
CA LEU A 116 3.19 50.87 4.04
C LEU A 116 4.72 50.81 3.90
N SER A 117 5.32 49.67 4.02
CA SER A 117 6.76 49.48 3.88
C SER A 117 7.29 49.62 2.45
N MET A 118 6.42 49.53 1.46
CA MET A 118 6.74 49.62 0.05
C MET A 118 6.37 50.99 -0.57
N MET A 119 5.77 51.88 0.21
CA MET A 119 5.25 53.18 -0.27
C MET A 119 6.30 54.00 -1.03
N PHE A 120 7.55 54.07 -0.53
CA PHE A 120 8.64 54.75 -1.22
C PHE A 120 9.03 54.09 -2.55
N LYS A 121 9.00 52.75 -2.63
CA LYS A 121 9.27 52.04 -3.88
C LYS A 121 8.13 52.25 -4.89
N GLU A 122 6.89 52.31 -4.43
CA GLU A 122 5.72 52.62 -5.26
C GLU A 122 5.77 54.04 -5.83
N ILE A 123 6.09 55.04 -4.98
CA ILE A 123 6.27 56.42 -5.39
C ILE A 123 7.42 56.49 -6.43
N GLY A 124 8.56 55.85 -6.16
CA GLY A 124 9.68 55.76 -7.09
C GLY A 124 9.30 55.12 -8.43
N ALA A 125 8.55 54.02 -8.43
CA ALA A 125 8.07 53.36 -9.65
C ALA A 125 7.09 54.23 -10.45
N LYS A 126 6.25 55.03 -9.79
CA LYS A 126 5.36 55.97 -10.44
C LYS A 126 6.10 57.16 -11.04
N PHE A 127 7.10 57.71 -10.36
CA PHE A 127 7.92 58.84 -10.87
C PHE A 127 8.89 58.44 -12.01
N PHE A 128 9.46 57.24 -11.94
CA PHE A 128 10.40 56.71 -12.94
C PHE A 128 9.79 55.69 -13.87
N GLY A 129 8.49 55.73 -14.09
CA GLY A 129 7.72 54.78 -14.89
C GLY A 129 8.06 54.70 -16.39
N MET A 130 8.92 55.63 -16.88
CA MET A 130 9.40 55.62 -18.28
C MET A 130 10.46 54.54 -18.56
N PHE A 131 11.04 53.91 -17.53
CA PHE A 131 12.02 52.84 -17.71
C PHE A 131 11.35 51.46 -17.75
N PRO A 132 11.70 50.59 -18.73
CA PRO A 132 11.09 49.27 -18.88
C PRO A 132 11.15 48.41 -17.60
N GLN A 133 12.21 48.52 -16.84
CA GLN A 133 12.40 47.80 -15.56
C GLN A 133 11.38 48.18 -14.46
N ASN A 134 10.80 49.38 -14.53
CA ASN A 134 9.78 49.86 -13.58
C ASN A 134 8.34 49.51 -14.01
N ALA A 135 8.15 49.05 -15.24
CA ALA A 135 6.84 48.65 -15.74
C ALA A 135 6.32 47.37 -15.03
N ASP A 136 7.19 46.44 -14.77
CA ASP A 136 6.87 45.18 -14.05
C ASP A 136 6.53 45.48 -12.60
N LEU A 137 7.31 46.33 -11.96
CA LEU A 137 7.08 46.74 -10.58
C LEU A 137 5.73 47.48 -10.45
N ARG A 138 5.40 48.33 -11.40
CA ARG A 138 4.09 49.04 -11.43
C ARG A 138 2.94 48.04 -11.60
N ARG A 139 3.06 47.07 -12.52
CA ARG A 139 2.05 46.00 -12.71
C ARG A 139 1.82 45.19 -11.44
N ALA A 140 2.90 44.87 -10.73
CA ALA A 140 2.83 44.14 -9.45
C ALA A 140 2.11 44.97 -8.37
N PHE A 141 2.34 46.29 -8.27
CA PHE A 141 1.59 47.16 -7.35
C PHE A 141 0.12 47.27 -7.72
N GLU A 142 -0.19 47.41 -8.99
CA GLU A 142 -1.57 47.45 -9.49
C GLU A 142 -2.32 46.14 -9.22
N ALA A 143 -1.64 45.01 -9.35
CA ALA A 143 -2.19 43.68 -9.00
C ALA A 143 -2.46 43.55 -7.48
N LEU A 144 -1.52 44.04 -6.66
CA LEU A 144 -1.68 44.04 -5.21
C LEU A 144 -2.85 44.95 -4.76
N ASP A 145 -3.00 46.10 -5.40
CA ASP A 145 -4.10 47.01 -5.09
C ASP A 145 -5.47 46.45 -5.50
N ARG A 146 -5.55 45.77 -6.64
CA ARG A 146 -6.75 45.04 -7.05
C ARG A 146 -7.12 43.94 -6.04
N ALA A 147 -6.15 43.08 -5.66
CA ALA A 147 -6.38 42.01 -4.69
C ALA A 147 -6.86 42.58 -3.34
N ARG A 148 -6.34 43.76 -2.91
CA ARG A 148 -6.80 44.45 -1.69
C ARG A 148 -8.22 44.99 -1.81
N ALA A 149 -8.59 45.50 -2.97
CA ALA A 149 -9.96 45.91 -3.25
C ALA A 149 -10.94 44.76 -3.16
N ASP A 150 -10.48 43.53 -3.48
CA ASP A 150 -11.20 42.29 -3.32
C ASP A 150 -11.11 41.68 -1.91
N ASN A 151 -10.74 42.49 -0.89
CA ASN A 151 -10.60 42.10 0.52
C ASN A 151 -9.47 41.10 0.86
N HIS A 152 -8.49 40.93 -0.02
CA HIS A 152 -7.30 40.14 0.33
C HIS A 152 -6.35 40.92 1.23
N VAL A 153 -5.86 40.28 2.29
CA VAL A 153 -4.90 40.86 3.23
C VAL A 153 -3.50 40.82 2.65
N SER A 154 -2.79 41.96 2.66
CA SER A 154 -1.37 42.02 2.29
C SER A 154 -0.47 42.08 3.53
N VAL A 155 0.62 41.33 3.49
CA VAL A 155 1.62 41.16 4.57
C VAL A 155 3.03 41.47 4.05
N ARG A 156 3.97 41.67 4.98
CA ARG A 156 5.40 41.64 4.71
C ARG A 156 5.93 40.25 5.02
N LEU A 157 6.48 39.57 4.02
CA LEU A 157 7.16 38.31 4.17
C LEU A 157 8.66 38.49 4.07
N ARG A 158 9.42 37.92 5.00
CA ARG A 158 10.87 37.79 4.95
C ARG A 158 11.24 36.32 5.11
N ALA A 159 12.26 35.86 4.41
CA ALA A 159 12.77 34.50 4.54
C ALA A 159 14.30 34.52 4.57
N SER A 160 14.85 33.85 5.57
CA SER A 160 16.30 33.71 5.79
C SER A 160 16.63 32.21 5.95
N PHE A 161 17.69 31.77 5.30
CA PHE A 161 18.13 30.41 5.27
C PHE A 161 19.60 30.30 5.70
N ALA A 162 20.02 29.16 6.21
CA ALA A 162 21.43 28.84 6.44
C ALA A 162 21.70 27.35 6.23
N THR A 163 22.94 27.06 5.87
CA THR A 163 23.53 25.73 5.86
C THR A 163 24.86 25.74 6.61
N TRP A 164 25.36 24.57 7.00
CA TRP A 164 26.61 24.45 7.79
C TRP A 164 27.42 23.22 7.43
N ALA A 165 28.69 23.25 7.80
CA ALA A 165 29.61 22.14 7.74
C ALA A 165 30.63 22.22 8.89
N PRO A 166 31.30 21.11 9.27
CA PRO A 166 32.45 21.18 10.16
C PRO A 166 33.53 22.15 9.66
N ILE A 167 34.26 22.80 10.57
CA ILE A 167 35.25 23.87 10.25
C ILE A 167 36.26 23.42 9.19
N GLU A 168 36.69 22.17 9.23
CA GLU A 168 37.67 21.61 8.32
C GLU A 168 37.15 21.42 6.88
N GLU A 169 35.83 21.49 6.68
CA GLU A 169 35.16 21.17 5.41
C GLU A 169 34.62 22.44 4.68
N THR A 170 35.40 23.52 4.67
CA THR A 170 34.97 24.82 4.03
C THR A 170 34.57 24.67 2.56
N ARG A 171 35.20 23.77 1.77
CA ARG A 171 34.81 23.50 0.38
C ARG A 171 33.40 22.89 0.30
N LYS A 172 33.10 21.99 1.22
CA LYS A 172 31.78 21.36 1.33
C LYS A 172 30.71 22.38 1.72
N LEU A 173 31.02 23.31 2.65
CA LEU A 173 30.14 24.40 2.99
C LEU A 173 29.78 25.27 1.79
N ARG A 174 30.77 25.70 0.99
CA ARG A 174 30.55 26.53 -0.20
C ARG A 174 29.63 25.82 -1.20
N ARG A 175 29.87 24.53 -1.44
CA ARG A 175 29.04 23.70 -2.32
C ARG A 175 27.60 23.61 -1.79
N ARG A 176 27.42 23.34 -0.48
CA ARG A 176 26.09 23.33 0.16
C ARG A 176 25.38 24.67 0.04
N ALA A 177 26.07 25.78 0.28
CA ALA A 177 25.49 27.11 0.14
C ALA A 177 25.05 27.42 -1.30
N SER A 178 25.86 27.02 -2.29
CA SER A 178 25.52 27.15 -3.71
C SER A 178 24.29 26.31 -4.07
N THR A 179 24.25 25.06 -3.64
CA THR A 179 23.09 24.19 -3.87
C THR A 179 21.83 24.74 -3.18
N LEU A 180 21.93 25.20 -1.93
CA LEU A 180 20.81 25.83 -1.21
C LEU A 180 20.29 27.06 -1.97
N SER A 181 21.18 27.94 -2.44
CA SER A 181 20.81 29.12 -3.26
C SER A 181 20.07 28.70 -4.54
N GLN A 182 20.59 27.71 -5.29
CA GLN A 182 19.96 27.21 -6.51
C GLN A 182 18.57 26.62 -6.25
N ARG A 183 18.39 25.90 -5.13
CA ARG A 183 17.09 25.34 -4.76
C ARG A 183 16.09 26.43 -4.36
N ILE A 184 16.53 27.49 -3.67
CA ILE A 184 15.70 28.65 -3.36
C ILE A 184 15.32 29.38 -4.66
N GLU A 185 16.27 29.59 -5.58
CA GLU A 185 16.00 30.24 -6.87
C GLU A 185 15.02 29.40 -7.74
N GLY A 186 15.13 28.08 -7.72
CA GLY A 186 14.19 27.18 -8.40
C GLY A 186 12.81 27.11 -7.76
N TRP A 187 12.65 27.63 -6.55
CA TRP A 187 11.38 27.62 -5.82
C TRP A 187 10.52 28.84 -6.18
N GLY A 188 9.79 28.71 -7.30
CA GLY A 188 8.93 29.77 -7.81
C GLY A 188 9.68 30.95 -8.44
N ASN A 189 10.86 30.71 -8.95
CA ASN A 189 11.70 31.74 -9.58
C ASN A 189 12.11 32.87 -8.63
N CYS A 190 12.43 32.54 -7.38
CA CYS A 190 12.99 33.46 -6.40
C CYS A 190 14.38 33.98 -6.84
N LYS A 191 14.85 35.06 -6.21
CA LYS A 191 16.27 35.40 -6.25
C LYS A 191 16.87 35.31 -4.87
N ALA A 192 17.96 34.59 -4.74
CA ALA A 192 18.70 34.38 -3.50
C ALA A 192 20.01 35.15 -3.50
N THR A 193 20.50 35.51 -2.32
CA THR A 193 21.80 36.12 -2.16
C THR A 193 22.49 35.67 -0.87
N ALA A 194 23.78 35.41 -0.95
CA ALA A 194 24.66 35.17 0.19
C ALA A 194 25.35 36.47 0.71
N ILE A 195 25.03 37.62 0.14
CA ILE A 195 25.66 38.90 0.45
C ILE A 195 24.58 39.83 1.02
N ALA A 196 24.40 39.81 2.32
CA ALA A 196 23.45 40.69 2.99
C ALA A 196 23.99 41.17 4.34
N GLY A 197 25.05 41.97 4.31
CA GLY A 197 25.59 42.58 5.50
C GLY A 197 26.42 41.67 6.41
N ASP A 198 26.17 41.67 7.72
CA ASP A 198 26.91 40.85 8.68
C ASP A 198 26.53 39.37 8.58
N PRO A 199 27.48 38.44 8.32
CA PRO A 199 27.22 36.99 8.23
C PRO A 199 26.70 36.41 9.53
N LEU A 200 27.02 36.97 10.69
CA LEU A 200 26.51 36.55 11.99
C LEU A 200 25.02 36.87 12.09
N GLU A 201 24.62 38.10 11.78
CA GLU A 201 23.22 38.52 11.75
C GLU A 201 22.42 37.64 10.75
N GLY A 202 22.94 37.42 9.56
CA GLY A 202 22.32 36.54 8.57
C GLY A 202 22.11 35.12 9.06
N THR A 203 23.12 34.54 9.70
CA THR A 203 23.04 33.20 10.29
C THR A 203 22.02 33.16 11.44
N LEU A 204 22.02 34.16 12.34
CA LEU A 204 21.05 34.23 13.43
C LEU A 204 19.62 34.47 12.95
N SER A 205 19.43 35.25 11.89
CA SER A 205 18.12 35.47 11.25
C SER A 205 17.48 34.15 10.73
N SER A 206 18.30 33.16 10.36
CA SER A 206 17.82 31.88 9.93
C SER A 206 17.32 30.97 11.07
N VAL A 207 17.55 31.36 12.34
CA VAL A 207 17.10 30.60 13.51
C VAL A 207 15.68 31.03 13.89
N PRO A 208 14.67 30.15 13.80
CA PRO A 208 13.29 30.51 14.11
C PRO A 208 13.13 31.06 15.52
N GLY A 209 12.54 32.27 15.63
CA GLY A 209 12.21 32.92 16.91
C GLY A 209 13.39 33.48 17.72
N LEU A 210 14.61 33.45 17.20
CA LEU A 210 15.78 33.99 17.90
C LEU A 210 16.00 35.45 17.63
N ALA A 211 15.84 35.91 16.37
CA ALA A 211 16.01 37.30 15.98
C ALA A 211 14.67 38.01 15.94
N LEU A 212 14.64 39.23 16.52
CA LEU A 212 13.47 40.12 16.43
C LEU A 212 13.36 40.77 15.04
N ALA A 213 14.49 40.87 14.32
CA ALA A 213 14.55 41.38 12.96
C ALA A 213 15.27 40.35 12.06
N SER A 214 14.74 40.13 10.88
CA SER A 214 15.35 39.27 9.87
C SER A 214 16.20 40.12 8.92
N THR A 215 17.37 39.61 8.50
CA THR A 215 18.19 40.19 7.43
C THR A 215 17.55 40.02 6.06
N GLY A 216 16.59 39.11 5.94
CA GLY A 216 15.83 38.90 4.69
C GLY A 216 15.12 40.19 4.25
N VAL A 217 15.17 40.47 2.95
CA VAL A 217 14.48 41.61 2.35
C VAL A 217 12.97 41.43 2.52
N PRO A 218 12.24 42.47 2.98
CA PRO A 218 10.79 42.40 3.09
C PRO A 218 10.13 42.41 1.71
N HIS A 219 9.25 41.44 1.46
CA HIS A 219 8.42 41.32 0.27
C HIS A 219 6.96 41.57 0.63
N ALA A 220 6.25 42.34 -0.18
CA ALA A 220 4.81 42.44 -0.10
C ALA A 220 4.24 41.15 -0.72
N ALA A 221 3.40 40.43 0.01
CA ALA A 221 2.74 39.22 -0.43
C ALA A 221 1.27 39.24 0.01
N LEU A 222 0.41 38.51 -0.69
CA LEU A 222 -0.91 38.20 -0.16
C LEU A 222 -0.77 37.21 1.00
N LEU A 223 -1.62 37.32 2.01
CA LEU A 223 -1.54 36.46 3.19
C LEU A 223 -1.66 34.99 2.83
N GLY A 224 -2.52 34.65 1.86
CA GLY A 224 -2.68 33.25 1.36
C GLY A 224 -1.40 32.72 0.75
N ASP A 225 -0.74 33.53 -0.11
CA ASP A 225 0.51 33.15 -0.75
C ASP A 225 1.65 33.00 0.26
N ALA A 226 1.74 33.94 1.20
CA ALA A 226 2.70 33.84 2.29
C ALA A 226 2.50 32.58 3.11
N PHE A 227 1.25 32.20 3.40
CA PHE A 227 0.93 31.01 4.16
C PHE A 227 1.22 29.74 3.38
N ALA A 228 1.01 29.69 2.07
CA ALA A 228 1.39 28.56 1.23
C ALA A 228 2.90 28.27 1.26
N MET A 229 3.70 29.34 1.39
CA MET A 229 5.16 29.24 1.46
C MET A 229 5.69 28.82 2.84
N LEU A 230 4.88 28.81 3.89
CA LEU A 230 5.32 28.49 5.24
C LEU A 230 5.34 26.96 5.52
N PRO A 231 6.20 26.49 6.44
CA PRO A 231 6.38 25.05 6.70
C PRO A 231 5.24 24.39 7.48
N TRP A 232 4.15 25.05 7.72
CA TRP A 232 2.99 24.48 8.40
C TRP A 232 2.05 23.68 7.48
N ALA A 233 2.24 23.75 6.17
CA ALA A 233 1.60 22.83 5.23
C ALA A 233 2.10 21.37 5.38
N ARG A 234 2.71 21.02 6.50
CA ARG A 234 2.85 19.61 6.90
C ARG A 234 1.48 19.13 7.27
N THR A 235 0.82 18.49 6.32
CA THR A 235 -0.44 17.79 6.60
C THR A 235 -0.28 16.95 7.86
N ALA A 236 -1.16 17.16 8.83
CA ALA A 236 -1.25 16.29 9.97
C ALA A 236 -1.46 14.86 9.45
N VAL A 237 -0.78 13.88 10.00
CA VAL A 237 -1.05 12.47 9.69
C VAL A 237 -2.41 12.13 10.28
N PRO A 238 -3.31 11.46 9.55
CA PRO A 238 -4.61 11.08 10.08
C PRO A 238 -4.48 10.19 11.32
N TRP A 239 -3.55 9.26 11.31
CA TRP A 239 -3.30 8.33 12.42
C TRP A 239 -2.08 8.76 13.24
N GLN A 240 -2.24 8.85 14.56
CA GLN A 240 -1.13 9.06 15.48
C GLN A 240 -0.29 7.80 15.72
N ARG A 241 -0.89 6.63 15.50
CA ARG A 241 -0.29 5.31 15.63
C ARG A 241 -0.76 4.43 14.49
N GLY A 242 0.06 3.46 14.09
CA GLY A 242 -0.29 2.51 13.04
C GLY A 242 0.74 1.40 12.94
N ALA A 243 0.32 0.26 12.43
CA ALA A 243 1.20 -0.90 12.24
C ALA A 243 2.11 -0.75 11.02
N VAL A 244 1.79 0.15 10.09
CA VAL A 244 2.64 0.49 8.94
C VAL A 244 3.21 1.89 9.14
N LEU A 245 4.50 2.04 8.88
CA LEU A 245 5.19 3.32 8.96
C LEU A 245 5.68 3.72 7.57
N PHE A 246 4.94 4.59 6.92
CA PHE A 246 5.42 5.23 5.70
C PHE A 246 6.36 6.38 6.03
N ARG A 247 7.09 6.86 5.05
CA ARG A 247 7.96 8.02 5.18
C ARG A 247 7.43 9.17 4.32
N LYS A 248 7.47 10.38 4.85
CA LYS A 248 7.23 11.60 4.09
C LYS A 248 8.50 12.02 3.33
N PRO A 249 8.40 12.88 2.31
CA PRO A 249 9.57 13.40 1.59
C PRO A 249 10.58 14.13 2.49
N ASP A 250 10.13 14.72 3.58
CA ASP A 250 10.96 15.40 4.59
C ASP A 250 11.65 14.43 5.57
N GLY A 251 11.45 13.12 5.37
CA GLY A 251 12.01 12.07 6.22
C GLY A 251 11.18 11.76 7.47
N ALA A 252 10.14 12.55 7.78
CA ALA A 252 9.27 12.27 8.92
C ALA A 252 8.46 10.99 8.68
N MET A 253 8.17 10.27 9.76
CA MET A 253 7.33 9.06 9.70
C MET A 253 5.86 9.42 9.63
N ALA A 254 5.11 8.67 8.84
CA ALA A 254 3.68 8.76 8.69
C ALA A 254 3.06 7.41 9.11
N PRO A 255 2.58 7.27 10.35
CA PRO A 255 1.87 6.08 10.76
C PRO A 255 0.61 5.87 9.92
N TYR A 256 0.35 4.63 9.54
CA TYR A 256 -0.86 4.20 8.86
C TYR A 256 -1.45 2.99 9.57
N ASP A 257 -2.73 3.10 9.92
CA ASP A 257 -3.49 1.99 10.51
C ASP A 257 -4.28 1.26 9.42
N PRO A 258 -3.86 0.03 9.05
CA PRO A 258 -4.55 -0.74 8.03
C PRO A 258 -5.95 -1.20 8.46
N THR A 259 -6.27 -1.16 9.75
CA THR A 259 -7.63 -1.44 10.21
C THR A 259 -8.61 -0.31 9.90
N GLY A 260 -8.09 0.87 9.56
CA GLY A 260 -8.87 2.09 9.37
C GLY A 260 -9.23 2.80 10.68
N GLY A 261 -9.44 2.04 11.74
CA GLY A 261 -9.85 2.55 13.06
C GLY A 261 -11.11 3.41 13.00
N ALA A 262 -11.23 4.36 13.93
CA ALA A 262 -12.35 5.30 13.96
C ALA A 262 -12.35 6.29 12.79
N ILE A 263 -11.18 6.51 12.15
CA ILE A 263 -10.99 7.49 11.08
C ILE A 263 -11.60 6.99 9.75
N ARG A 264 -11.45 5.70 9.48
CA ARG A 264 -11.95 5.04 8.26
C ARG A 264 -12.77 3.80 8.64
N PRO A 265 -14.02 3.96 9.07
CA PRO A 265 -14.85 2.83 9.51
C PRO A 265 -15.14 1.83 8.37
N GLN A 266 -15.09 2.27 7.13
CA GLN A 266 -15.12 1.42 5.95
C GLN A 266 -13.76 1.49 5.24
N VAL A 267 -13.13 0.34 4.98
CA VAL A 267 -11.86 0.25 4.25
C VAL A 267 -12.12 -0.40 2.89
N LEU A 268 -12.13 0.46 1.87
CA LEU A 268 -12.14 0.08 0.46
C LEU A 268 -10.93 0.75 -0.21
N ASP A 269 -9.89 -0.03 -0.46
CA ASP A 269 -8.62 0.43 -0.99
C ASP A 269 -8.51 0.15 -2.49
N ILE A 270 -8.03 1.12 -3.25
CA ILE A 270 -7.66 0.94 -4.64
C ILE A 270 -6.18 1.28 -4.87
N PHE A 271 -5.52 0.44 -5.66
CA PHE A 271 -4.10 0.58 -6.03
C PHE A 271 -3.99 0.76 -7.54
N VAL A 272 -3.48 1.90 -7.98
CA VAL A 272 -3.31 2.22 -9.39
C VAL A 272 -1.83 2.35 -9.71
N ALA A 273 -1.32 1.45 -10.56
CA ALA A 273 0.07 1.49 -10.97
C ALA A 273 0.38 0.57 -12.16
N PRO A 274 1.12 1.01 -13.17
CA PRO A 274 1.66 0.12 -14.19
C PRO A 274 2.58 -0.95 -13.58
N PRO A 275 2.92 -2.00 -14.34
CA PRO A 275 3.82 -3.06 -13.86
C PRO A 275 5.15 -2.50 -13.34
N ARG A 276 5.76 -3.17 -12.36
CA ARG A 276 7.05 -2.82 -11.74
C ARG A 276 7.09 -1.47 -10.99
N SER A 277 5.93 -0.91 -10.63
CA SER A 277 5.83 0.34 -9.86
C SER A 277 5.83 0.13 -8.34
N GLY A 278 5.91 -1.10 -7.84
CA GLY A 278 5.87 -1.42 -6.41
C GLY A 278 4.48 -1.69 -5.84
N LYS A 279 3.44 -1.82 -6.69
CA LYS A 279 2.04 -2.09 -6.34
C LYS A 279 1.87 -3.27 -5.38
N SER A 280 2.35 -4.44 -5.78
CA SER A 280 2.19 -5.68 -5.00
C SER A 280 2.98 -5.63 -3.68
N VAL A 281 4.15 -4.98 -3.66
CA VAL A 281 4.94 -4.79 -2.43
C VAL A 281 4.17 -3.91 -1.45
N LEU A 282 3.58 -2.78 -1.90
CA LEU A 282 2.79 -1.90 -1.05
C LEU A 282 1.54 -2.61 -0.49
N ALA A 283 0.79 -3.34 -1.33
CA ALA A 283 -0.36 -4.12 -0.88
C ALA A 283 0.03 -5.18 0.15
N ASN A 284 1.12 -5.91 -0.07
CA ASN A 284 1.64 -6.89 0.88
C ASN A 284 2.16 -6.24 2.18
N THR A 285 2.75 -5.04 2.12
CA THR A 285 3.12 -4.25 3.30
C THR A 285 1.89 -3.90 4.15
N ILE A 286 0.79 -3.52 3.52
CA ILE A 286 -0.47 -3.22 4.21
C ILE A 286 -1.05 -4.48 4.84
N ASN A 287 -1.05 -5.62 4.13
CA ASN A 287 -1.52 -6.89 4.65
C ASN A 287 -0.66 -7.39 5.81
N LEU A 288 0.67 -7.25 5.72
CA LEU A 288 1.57 -7.56 6.83
C LEU A 288 1.28 -6.64 8.04
N GLY A 289 1.09 -5.34 7.79
CA GLY A 289 0.69 -4.39 8.83
C GLY A 289 -0.63 -4.76 9.50
N LEU A 290 -1.62 -5.27 8.74
CA LEU A 290 -2.88 -5.76 9.30
C LEU A 290 -2.64 -6.95 10.25
N CYS A 291 -1.77 -7.89 9.87
CA CYS A 291 -1.38 -9.02 10.72
C CYS A 291 -0.64 -8.58 11.99
N LEU A 292 0.07 -7.44 11.96
CA LEU A 292 0.84 -6.89 13.09
C LEU A 292 0.06 -5.87 13.90
N SER A 293 -1.15 -5.51 13.50
CA SER A 293 -1.96 -4.50 14.20
C SER A 293 -2.38 -4.98 15.57
N THR A 294 -2.15 -4.16 16.60
CA THR A 294 -2.57 -4.45 17.97
C THR A 294 -4.09 -4.55 18.13
N ALA A 295 -4.85 -3.86 17.26
CA ALA A 295 -6.31 -3.97 17.22
C ALA A 295 -6.78 -5.36 16.78
N VAL A 296 -5.99 -6.06 15.95
CA VAL A 296 -6.27 -7.41 15.46
C VAL A 296 -5.74 -8.48 16.41
N LEU A 297 -4.51 -8.28 16.91
CA LEU A 297 -3.85 -9.28 17.76
C LEU A 297 -4.50 -9.44 19.14
N GLY A 298 -5.23 -8.42 19.60
CA GLY A 298 -5.96 -8.47 20.87
C GLY A 298 -5.08 -8.66 22.10
N THR A 299 -5.72 -8.77 23.28
CA THR A 299 -5.04 -8.99 24.57
C THR A 299 -4.93 -10.46 24.96
N ASN A 300 -5.69 -11.37 24.32
CA ASN A 300 -5.88 -12.76 24.75
C ASN A 300 -5.32 -13.82 23.80
N GLY A 301 -4.18 -13.54 23.18
CA GLY A 301 -3.53 -14.47 22.24
C GLY A 301 -3.67 -14.00 20.80
N ALA A 302 -2.54 -13.94 20.14
CA ALA A 302 -2.40 -13.41 18.79
C ALA A 302 -3.11 -14.27 17.76
N LYS A 303 -4.39 -13.99 17.49
CA LYS A 303 -5.09 -14.53 16.30
C LYS A 303 -4.81 -13.63 15.11
N LEU A 304 -4.42 -14.22 13.98
CA LEU A 304 -4.29 -13.47 12.73
C LEU A 304 -5.66 -12.95 12.25
N PRO A 305 -5.72 -11.87 11.47
CA PRO A 305 -6.93 -11.49 10.74
C PRO A 305 -7.26 -12.56 9.70
N LEU A 306 -8.44 -12.51 9.13
CA LEU A 306 -8.79 -13.36 7.98
C LEU A 306 -8.44 -12.57 6.70
N ILE A 307 -7.42 -13.02 5.98
CA ILE A 307 -7.01 -12.39 4.71
C ILE A 307 -7.18 -13.40 3.58
N GLY A 308 -7.98 -13.01 2.58
CA GLY A 308 -8.11 -13.71 1.32
C GLY A 308 -7.54 -12.86 0.19
N LYS A 309 -6.61 -13.36 -0.60
CA LYS A 309 -6.09 -12.65 -1.76
C LYS A 309 -6.15 -13.51 -3.02
N ALA A 310 -6.85 -13.03 -4.04
CA ALA A 310 -6.78 -13.54 -5.39
C ALA A 310 -5.66 -12.81 -6.13
N ASP A 311 -4.62 -13.54 -6.51
CA ASP A 311 -3.40 -13.04 -7.15
C ASP A 311 -3.26 -13.61 -8.57
N ILE A 312 -2.46 -12.97 -9.40
CA ILE A 312 -2.01 -13.53 -10.69
C ILE A 312 -0.49 -13.44 -10.75
N GLY A 313 0.15 -14.58 -10.58
CA GLY A 313 1.58 -14.73 -10.42
C GLY A 313 1.99 -14.83 -8.94
N ASN A 314 3.30 -14.88 -8.71
CA ASN A 314 3.85 -15.17 -7.37
C ASN A 314 4.00 -13.91 -6.50
N SER A 315 3.16 -12.90 -6.71
CA SER A 315 3.39 -11.57 -6.08
C SER A 315 3.24 -11.59 -4.55
N ALA A 316 2.46 -12.50 -4.00
CA ALA A 316 2.25 -12.63 -2.57
C ALA A 316 2.88 -13.88 -1.92
N GLU A 317 3.59 -14.73 -2.67
CA GLU A 317 4.30 -15.91 -2.10
C GLU A 317 5.26 -15.48 -0.97
N GLY A 318 6.03 -14.42 -1.20
CA GLY A 318 6.98 -13.89 -0.21
C GLY A 318 6.32 -13.43 1.08
N PHE A 319 5.16 -12.79 1.00
CA PHE A 319 4.36 -12.38 2.15
C PHE A 319 3.89 -13.58 2.98
N VAL A 320 3.30 -14.59 2.33
CA VAL A 320 2.84 -15.80 3.03
C VAL A 320 4.01 -16.53 3.68
N ARG A 321 5.13 -16.66 2.98
CA ARG A 321 6.31 -17.32 3.49
C ARG A 321 6.93 -16.59 4.69
N LEU A 322 6.93 -15.26 4.66
CA LEU A 322 7.36 -14.45 5.81
C LEU A 322 6.47 -14.70 7.03
N LEU A 323 5.15 -14.79 6.85
CA LEU A 323 4.23 -15.11 7.93
C LEU A 323 4.46 -16.53 8.47
N GLN A 324 4.60 -17.52 7.60
CA GLN A 324 4.86 -18.90 7.98
C GLN A 324 6.09 -19.06 8.87
N GLU A 325 7.17 -18.35 8.53
CA GLU A 325 8.41 -18.38 9.30
C GLU A 325 8.27 -17.61 10.63
N ALA A 326 7.55 -16.48 10.62
CA ALA A 326 7.29 -15.71 11.84
C ALA A 326 6.37 -16.44 12.84
N LEU A 327 5.41 -17.21 12.35
CA LEU A 327 4.48 -18.02 13.15
C LEU A 327 5.14 -19.28 13.73
N GLY A 328 6.22 -19.74 13.12
CA GLY A 328 6.92 -20.95 13.52
C GLY A 328 6.19 -22.25 13.15
N PRO A 329 6.78 -23.42 13.49
CA PRO A 329 6.29 -24.74 13.05
C PRO A 329 4.86 -25.06 13.45
N GLU A 330 4.44 -24.62 14.66
CA GLU A 330 3.13 -24.94 15.21
C GLU A 330 1.99 -24.21 14.51
N ARG A 331 2.23 -22.97 14.07
CA ARG A 331 1.20 -22.10 13.49
C ARG A 331 1.39 -21.76 12.02
N ARG A 332 2.43 -22.30 11.36
CA ARG A 332 2.70 -22.01 9.95
C ARG A 332 1.55 -22.39 9.01
N HIS A 333 0.71 -23.34 9.41
CA HIS A 333 -0.48 -23.76 8.67
C HIS A 333 -1.59 -22.69 8.64
N GLU A 334 -1.50 -21.62 9.46
CA GLU A 334 -2.45 -20.53 9.43
C GLU A 334 -2.27 -19.60 8.21
N ALA A 335 -1.15 -19.71 7.49
CA ALA A 335 -0.90 -18.95 6.26
C ALA A 335 -0.59 -19.92 5.10
N ILE A 336 -1.34 -19.82 4.01
CA ILE A 336 -1.25 -20.73 2.87
C ILE A 336 -1.16 -19.93 1.57
N PHE A 337 -0.24 -20.36 0.69
CA PHE A 337 -0.15 -19.92 -0.70
C PHE A 337 -0.39 -21.13 -1.61
N VAL A 338 -1.35 -21.01 -2.52
CA VAL A 338 -1.71 -22.07 -3.47
C VAL A 338 -1.73 -21.51 -4.89
N THR A 339 -0.98 -22.14 -5.79
CA THR A 339 -1.14 -21.93 -7.25
C THR A 339 -2.22 -22.88 -7.76
N MET A 340 -3.35 -22.34 -8.17
CA MET A 340 -4.50 -23.08 -8.66
C MET A 340 -4.17 -23.78 -9.97
N GLN A 341 -4.58 -25.05 -10.11
CA GLN A 341 -4.33 -25.87 -11.29
C GLN A 341 -5.55 -26.74 -11.63
N PHE A 342 -5.72 -27.10 -12.92
CA PHE A 342 -6.67 -28.12 -13.32
C PHE A 342 -6.03 -29.50 -13.22
N ALA A 343 -5.75 -29.96 -12.01
CA ALA A 343 -5.05 -31.20 -11.71
C ALA A 343 -5.69 -31.92 -10.50
N PRO A 344 -5.47 -33.23 -10.34
CA PRO A 344 -5.92 -33.95 -9.16
C PRO A 344 -5.41 -33.31 -7.86
N GLY A 345 -6.28 -33.19 -6.85
CA GLY A 345 -6.00 -32.52 -5.57
C GLY A 345 -6.45 -31.04 -5.53
N PHE A 346 -6.85 -30.45 -6.66
CA PHE A 346 -7.39 -29.09 -6.73
C PHE A 346 -8.90 -29.06 -7.00
N GLU A 347 -9.57 -30.16 -6.79
CA GLU A 347 -11.02 -30.26 -6.94
C GLU A 347 -11.72 -29.36 -5.91
N PHE A 348 -12.66 -28.58 -6.38
CA PHE A 348 -13.47 -27.69 -5.58
C PHE A 348 -14.91 -27.64 -6.06
N ASN A 349 -15.82 -27.96 -5.14
CA ASN A 349 -17.26 -27.94 -5.37
C ASN A 349 -17.88 -26.61 -4.88
N VAL A 350 -18.43 -25.82 -5.78
CA VAL A 350 -19.09 -24.55 -5.43
C VAL A 350 -20.38 -24.74 -4.61
N PHE A 351 -20.93 -25.97 -4.60
CA PHE A 351 -22.16 -26.31 -3.87
C PHE A 351 -21.92 -26.75 -2.42
N ASP A 352 -20.70 -26.69 -1.91
CA ASP A 352 -20.41 -26.98 -0.51
C ASP A 352 -21.20 -26.09 0.43
N LEU A 353 -21.71 -26.67 1.53
CA LEU A 353 -22.56 -26.01 2.53
C LEU A 353 -21.84 -25.79 3.85
N GLN A 354 -22.42 -24.94 4.71
CA GLN A 354 -22.07 -24.89 6.12
C GLN A 354 -22.41 -26.22 6.79
N LEU A 355 -21.57 -26.65 7.74
CA LEU A 355 -21.71 -27.98 8.37
C LEU A 355 -23.15 -28.24 8.91
N GLY A 356 -23.71 -29.38 8.55
CA GLY A 356 -25.05 -29.81 8.97
C GLY A 356 -26.20 -29.12 8.23
N CYS A 357 -25.96 -28.09 7.41
CA CYS A 357 -26.99 -27.47 6.59
C CYS A 357 -27.38 -28.37 5.40
N GLU A 358 -28.61 -28.28 4.98
CA GLU A 358 -29.17 -29.01 3.82
C GLU A 358 -29.33 -28.10 2.59
N TYR A 359 -29.42 -26.83 2.82
CA TYR A 359 -29.55 -25.79 1.79
C TYR A 359 -28.54 -24.66 2.01
N PRO A 360 -28.16 -23.97 0.94
CA PRO A 360 -27.23 -22.86 1.03
C PRO A 360 -27.82 -21.66 1.80
N LEU A 361 -26.95 -20.96 2.51
CA LEU A 361 -27.32 -19.68 3.11
C LEU A 361 -27.69 -18.66 2.03
N PRO A 362 -28.45 -17.59 2.33
CA PRO A 362 -28.93 -16.64 1.31
C PRO A 362 -27.81 -16.04 0.46
N LEU A 363 -26.66 -15.73 1.04
CA LEU A 363 -25.51 -15.21 0.29
C LEU A 363 -24.81 -16.27 -0.58
N GLU A 364 -24.75 -17.51 -0.10
CA GLU A 364 -24.21 -18.64 -0.86
C GLU A 364 -25.12 -18.94 -2.06
N ARG A 365 -26.45 -18.93 -1.86
CA ARG A 365 -27.44 -19.08 -2.96
C ARG A 365 -27.26 -18.00 -4.03
N ALA A 366 -27.14 -16.74 -3.61
CA ALA A 366 -26.94 -15.64 -4.55
C ALA A 366 -25.60 -15.73 -5.32
N PHE A 367 -24.57 -16.25 -4.69
CA PHE A 367 -23.31 -16.55 -5.37
C PHE A 367 -23.49 -17.67 -6.41
N LEU A 368 -24.11 -18.78 -6.03
CA LEU A 368 -24.37 -19.90 -6.95
C LEU A 368 -25.15 -19.47 -8.19
N GLN A 369 -26.16 -18.60 -8.01
CA GLN A 369 -26.91 -18.02 -9.12
C GLN A 369 -25.99 -17.25 -10.07
N ASN A 370 -25.20 -16.29 -9.56
CA ASN A 370 -24.27 -15.50 -10.37
C ASN A 370 -23.23 -16.38 -11.06
N PHE A 371 -22.73 -17.41 -10.38
CA PHE A 371 -21.75 -18.34 -10.93
C PHE A 371 -22.32 -19.17 -12.08
N LEU A 372 -23.53 -19.71 -11.92
CA LEU A 372 -24.19 -20.50 -12.96
C LEU A 372 -24.67 -19.63 -14.14
N GLU A 373 -25.12 -18.40 -13.87
CA GLU A 373 -25.38 -17.43 -14.94
C GLU A 373 -24.13 -17.19 -15.78
N LEU A 374 -22.95 -17.01 -15.17
CA LEU A 374 -21.70 -16.87 -15.86
C LEU A 374 -21.30 -18.15 -16.63
N ALA A 375 -21.54 -19.33 -16.04
CA ALA A 375 -21.24 -20.62 -16.67
C ALA A 375 -22.12 -20.93 -17.88
N THR A 376 -23.36 -20.42 -17.93
CA THR A 376 -24.34 -20.64 -18.99
C THR A 376 -24.46 -19.47 -19.97
N LEU A 377 -23.57 -18.48 -19.89
CA LEU A 377 -23.54 -17.38 -20.83
C LEU A 377 -23.11 -17.84 -22.25
N PRO A 378 -23.81 -17.38 -23.30
CA PRO A 378 -23.39 -17.62 -24.68
C PRO A 378 -21.99 -17.07 -24.96
N PRO A 379 -21.22 -17.64 -25.89
CA PRO A 379 -19.97 -17.08 -26.34
C PRO A 379 -20.15 -15.62 -26.83
N ASN A 380 -19.28 -14.70 -26.37
CA ASN A 380 -19.28 -13.28 -26.71
C ASN A 380 -20.50 -12.46 -26.21
N GLU A 381 -21.39 -13.06 -25.40
CA GLU A 381 -22.52 -12.34 -24.80
C GLU A 381 -22.21 -11.98 -23.34
N THR A 382 -22.80 -10.87 -22.88
CA THR A 382 -22.67 -10.38 -21.50
C THR A 382 -23.94 -10.59 -20.68
N LYS A 383 -25.05 -10.94 -21.35
CA LYS A 383 -26.35 -11.15 -20.71
C LYS A 383 -26.80 -12.60 -20.89
N PRO A 384 -27.35 -13.24 -19.85
CA PRO A 384 -27.94 -14.57 -19.98
C PRO A 384 -29.19 -14.53 -20.87
N PHE A 385 -29.58 -15.69 -21.39
CA PHE A 385 -30.85 -15.84 -22.10
C PHE A 385 -32.02 -15.47 -21.17
N GLU A 386 -33.10 -14.96 -21.77
CA GLU A 386 -34.33 -14.65 -21.04
C GLU A 386 -34.87 -15.91 -20.34
N GLY A 387 -35.20 -15.78 -19.04
CA GLY A 387 -35.65 -16.89 -18.22
C GLY A 387 -34.56 -17.76 -17.61
N MET A 388 -33.28 -17.67 -18.06
CA MET A 388 -32.19 -18.50 -17.57
C MET A 388 -31.95 -18.31 -16.06
N GLY A 389 -31.97 -17.09 -15.55
CA GLY A 389 -31.78 -16.83 -14.12
C GLY A 389 -32.85 -17.49 -13.25
N HIS A 390 -34.11 -17.54 -13.71
CA HIS A 390 -35.19 -18.21 -13.01
C HIS A 390 -35.07 -19.74 -13.07
N LEU A 391 -34.68 -20.30 -14.24
CA LEU A 391 -34.37 -21.71 -14.37
C LEU A 391 -33.23 -22.13 -13.42
N ILE A 392 -32.14 -21.37 -13.40
CA ILE A 392 -30.99 -21.62 -12.51
C ILE A 392 -31.43 -21.67 -11.04
N GLN A 393 -32.27 -20.73 -10.61
CA GLN A 393 -32.79 -20.72 -9.24
C GLN A 393 -33.53 -21.99 -8.89
N LEU A 394 -34.46 -22.46 -9.73
CA LEU A 394 -35.18 -23.71 -9.53
C LEU A 394 -34.27 -24.93 -9.57
N VAL A 395 -33.34 -24.96 -10.49
CA VAL A 395 -32.37 -26.10 -10.62
C VAL A 395 -31.47 -26.19 -9.37
N ILE A 396 -31.02 -25.04 -8.81
CA ILE A 396 -30.26 -25.06 -7.55
C ILE A 396 -31.10 -25.65 -6.41
N GLU A 397 -32.34 -25.20 -6.25
CA GLU A 397 -33.23 -25.71 -5.19
C GLU A 397 -33.49 -27.19 -5.35
N GLU A 398 -33.76 -27.64 -6.56
CA GLU A 398 -34.03 -29.01 -6.87
C GLU A 398 -32.80 -29.93 -6.69
N ALA A 399 -31.60 -29.48 -7.07
CA ALA A 399 -30.37 -30.23 -6.88
C ALA A 399 -30.11 -30.53 -5.38
N TYR A 400 -30.32 -29.53 -4.50
CA TYR A 400 -30.19 -29.77 -3.05
C TYR A 400 -31.30 -30.66 -2.53
N ARG A 401 -32.57 -30.51 -2.99
CA ARG A 401 -33.68 -31.34 -2.61
C ARG A 401 -33.39 -32.82 -2.97
N LEU A 402 -32.86 -33.07 -4.16
CA LEU A 402 -32.52 -34.47 -4.59
C LEU A 402 -31.45 -35.11 -3.68
N CYS A 403 -30.59 -34.34 -3.05
CA CYS A 403 -29.57 -34.84 -2.10
C CYS A 403 -30.14 -35.06 -0.67
N THR A 404 -31.43 -34.78 -0.42
CA THR A 404 -32.10 -35.07 0.85
C THR A 404 -32.97 -36.30 0.77
N ALA A 405 -33.29 -36.93 1.90
CA ALA A 405 -34.23 -38.08 1.96
C ALA A 405 -35.70 -37.66 1.89
N VAL A 406 -35.98 -36.37 1.80
CA VAL A 406 -37.33 -35.82 1.84
C VAL A 406 -37.93 -35.76 0.44
N GLN A 407 -39.24 -36.05 0.31
CA GLN A 407 -40.05 -35.91 -0.93
C GLN A 407 -39.46 -36.60 -2.18
N GLY A 408 -38.98 -37.84 -2.04
CA GLY A 408 -38.51 -38.61 -3.19
C GLY A 408 -37.09 -38.26 -3.67
N GLY A 409 -36.30 -37.61 -2.84
CA GLY A 409 -34.86 -37.41 -3.09
C GLY A 409 -34.10 -38.76 -3.07
N SER A 410 -32.91 -38.74 -3.62
CA SER A 410 -31.99 -39.90 -3.65
C SER A 410 -30.62 -39.44 -3.10
N PRO A 411 -30.46 -39.46 -1.77
CA PRO A 411 -29.21 -39.04 -1.12
C PRO A 411 -28.03 -39.86 -1.62
N LYS A 412 -26.86 -39.27 -1.68
CA LYS A 412 -25.61 -39.92 -2.12
C LYS A 412 -25.20 -41.02 -1.15
N ARG A 413 -24.91 -42.20 -1.72
CA ARG A 413 -24.50 -43.38 -0.96
C ARG A 413 -23.09 -43.25 -0.44
N TYR A 414 -22.90 -43.69 0.82
CA TYR A 414 -21.58 -43.84 1.40
C TYR A 414 -20.94 -45.17 0.96
N HIS A 415 -19.68 -45.11 0.59
CA HIS A 415 -18.83 -46.25 0.33
C HIS A 415 -17.53 -46.14 1.07
N GLU A 416 -17.18 -47.11 1.88
CA GLU A 416 -15.90 -47.15 2.58
C GLU A 416 -14.73 -47.12 1.57
N GLY A 417 -13.67 -46.42 1.88
CA GLY A 417 -12.50 -46.24 1.02
C GLY A 417 -12.54 -45.01 0.10
N VAL A 418 -13.68 -44.35 -0.04
CA VAL A 418 -13.79 -43.08 -0.82
C VAL A 418 -13.05 -41.95 -0.11
N GLU A 419 -13.18 -41.83 1.22
CA GLU A 419 -12.51 -40.82 2.04
C GLU A 419 -11.86 -41.50 3.28
N PRO A 420 -10.63 -41.99 3.14
CA PRO A 420 -9.97 -42.79 4.19
C PRO A 420 -9.83 -42.08 5.54
N ALA A 421 -9.78 -40.75 5.55
CA ALA A 421 -9.66 -39.98 6.78
C ALA A 421 -10.99 -39.96 7.55
N VAL A 422 -12.12 -39.92 6.86
CA VAL A 422 -13.47 -40.06 7.43
C VAL A 422 -13.64 -41.45 7.99
N ASP A 423 -13.27 -42.49 7.24
CA ASP A 423 -13.36 -43.90 7.66
C ASP A 423 -12.54 -44.13 8.93
N ALA A 424 -11.30 -43.59 9.00
CA ALA A 424 -10.46 -43.67 10.18
C ALA A 424 -11.09 -42.97 11.40
N ALA A 425 -11.78 -41.84 11.22
CA ALA A 425 -12.53 -41.17 12.29
C ALA A 425 -13.71 -42.01 12.77
N MET A 426 -14.48 -42.60 11.88
CA MET A 426 -15.58 -43.51 12.20
C MET A 426 -15.09 -44.71 12.98
N HIS A 427 -14.02 -45.37 12.56
CA HIS A 427 -13.42 -46.51 13.25
C HIS A 427 -12.90 -46.13 14.65
N ARG A 428 -12.27 -44.97 14.80
CA ARG A 428 -11.76 -44.45 16.11
C ARG A 428 -12.88 -44.34 17.13
N HIS A 429 -14.03 -43.82 16.72
CA HIS A 429 -15.20 -43.65 17.58
C HIS A 429 -16.14 -44.84 17.60
N ARG A 430 -15.80 -45.96 16.89
CA ARG A 430 -16.60 -47.18 16.78
C ARG A 430 -18.04 -46.88 16.31
N ILE A 431 -18.19 -45.94 15.39
CA ILE A 431 -19.48 -45.55 14.81
C ILE A 431 -20.02 -46.75 13.99
N ARG A 432 -21.26 -47.13 14.22
CA ARG A 432 -22.01 -48.12 13.42
C ARG A 432 -23.21 -47.42 12.81
N LEU A 433 -23.26 -47.40 11.50
CA LEU A 433 -24.40 -46.84 10.78
C LEU A 433 -25.59 -47.81 10.87
N GLN A 434 -26.82 -47.29 11.00
CA GLN A 434 -28.02 -48.06 11.23
C GLN A 434 -28.57 -48.74 9.96
N HIS A 435 -28.26 -48.19 8.77
CA HIS A 435 -28.72 -48.66 7.48
C HIS A 435 -27.74 -49.66 6.87
N GLU A 436 -28.25 -50.70 6.20
CA GLU A 436 -27.41 -51.66 5.42
C GLU A 436 -26.71 -50.96 4.24
N ASP A 437 -27.33 -49.93 3.68
CA ASP A 437 -26.82 -49.12 2.57
C ASP A 437 -26.88 -47.63 2.97
N PRO A 438 -25.88 -47.16 3.77
CA PRO A 438 -25.94 -45.84 4.40
C PRO A 438 -25.68 -44.72 3.41
N TRP A 439 -26.12 -43.53 3.77
CA TRP A 439 -25.87 -42.32 3.03
C TRP A 439 -24.71 -41.53 3.64
N TRP A 440 -24.06 -40.70 2.83
CA TRP A 440 -23.05 -39.76 3.34
C TRP A 440 -23.63 -38.85 4.44
N ARG A 441 -24.92 -38.53 4.37
CA ARG A 441 -25.60 -37.75 5.42
C ARG A 441 -25.63 -38.45 6.76
N ASP A 442 -25.80 -39.80 6.78
CA ASP A 442 -25.77 -40.62 8.02
C ASP A 442 -24.38 -40.52 8.66
N VAL A 443 -23.32 -40.56 7.84
CA VAL A 443 -21.93 -40.40 8.30
C VAL A 443 -21.71 -39.03 8.89
N VAL A 444 -22.19 -37.95 8.24
CA VAL A 444 -22.11 -36.57 8.73
C VAL A 444 -22.75 -36.45 10.09
N ASN A 445 -24.01 -36.96 10.23
CA ASN A 445 -24.77 -36.87 11.50
C ASN A 445 -24.06 -37.62 12.62
N ALA A 446 -23.59 -38.85 12.35
CA ALA A 446 -22.90 -39.66 13.33
C ALA A 446 -21.57 -39.06 13.80
N LEU A 447 -20.83 -38.38 12.91
CA LEU A 447 -19.61 -37.69 13.26
C LEU A 447 -19.90 -36.42 14.08
N ILE A 448 -20.97 -35.70 13.77
CA ILE A 448 -21.44 -34.54 14.57
C ILE A 448 -21.78 -34.98 16.00
N GLU A 449 -22.52 -36.09 16.16
CA GLU A 449 -22.92 -36.61 17.48
C GLU A 449 -21.70 -36.90 18.39
N VAL A 450 -20.60 -37.38 17.83
CA VAL A 450 -19.36 -37.64 18.58
C VAL A 450 -18.43 -36.42 18.68
N GLY A 451 -18.80 -35.25 18.11
CA GLY A 451 -18.02 -34.03 18.16
C GLY A 451 -16.88 -33.92 17.16
N GLU A 452 -16.78 -34.83 16.19
CA GLU A 452 -15.74 -34.83 15.14
C GLU A 452 -16.14 -33.93 13.96
N HIS A 453 -16.39 -32.65 14.25
CA HIS A 453 -16.90 -31.66 13.29
C HIS A 453 -16.05 -31.52 12.03
N ARG A 454 -14.70 -31.59 12.15
CA ARG A 454 -13.81 -31.52 10.99
C ARG A 454 -14.06 -32.62 9.97
N TRP A 455 -14.15 -33.86 10.46
CA TRP A 455 -14.38 -35.01 9.57
C TRP A 455 -15.83 -35.05 9.08
N ALA A 456 -16.76 -34.53 9.86
CA ALA A 456 -18.14 -34.31 9.42
C ALA A 456 -18.20 -33.30 8.27
N GLU A 457 -17.39 -32.21 8.27
CA GLU A 457 -17.29 -31.26 7.14
C GLU A 457 -16.74 -31.95 5.88
N VAL A 458 -15.72 -32.78 6.02
CA VAL A 458 -15.16 -33.56 4.89
C VAL A 458 -16.19 -34.54 4.35
N ALA A 459 -16.90 -35.30 5.21
CA ALA A 459 -17.97 -36.22 4.81
C ALA A 459 -19.12 -35.47 4.10
N GLN A 460 -19.47 -34.26 4.55
CA GLN A 460 -20.53 -33.44 3.96
C GLN A 460 -20.25 -33.06 2.51
N ARG A 461 -18.97 -32.91 2.10
CA ARG A 461 -18.58 -32.61 0.70
C ARG A 461 -19.10 -33.68 -0.27
N HIS A 462 -19.28 -34.93 0.21
CA HIS A 462 -19.86 -36.03 -0.57
C HIS A 462 -21.38 -36.11 -0.45
N ALA A 463 -22.00 -35.44 0.53
CA ALA A 463 -23.44 -35.41 0.76
C ALA A 463 -24.20 -34.30 0.03
N VAL A 464 -23.48 -33.37 -0.60
CA VAL A 464 -24.06 -32.18 -1.29
C VAL A 464 -24.07 -32.39 -2.81
N PRO A 465 -24.88 -31.63 -3.57
CA PRO A 465 -24.83 -31.70 -5.03
C PRO A 465 -23.47 -31.28 -5.56
N THR A 466 -23.15 -31.77 -6.75
CA THR A 466 -22.07 -31.28 -7.62
C THR A 466 -22.68 -30.67 -8.87
N ILE A 467 -21.87 -30.04 -9.73
CA ILE A 467 -22.36 -29.50 -10.97
C ILE A 467 -22.98 -30.58 -11.91
N GLN A 468 -22.55 -31.85 -11.78
CA GLN A 468 -23.12 -32.98 -12.51
C GLN A 468 -24.57 -33.24 -12.10
N ASP A 469 -24.92 -33.03 -10.83
CA ASP A 469 -26.28 -33.26 -10.31
C ASP A 469 -27.31 -32.29 -10.86
N LEU A 470 -26.86 -31.12 -11.38
CA LEU A 470 -27.74 -30.15 -12.05
C LEU A 470 -28.39 -30.70 -13.30
N ILE A 471 -27.73 -31.67 -14.00
CA ILE A 471 -28.29 -32.34 -15.15
C ILE A 471 -29.50 -33.22 -14.73
N SER A 472 -29.41 -33.88 -13.60
CA SER A 472 -30.52 -34.62 -13.05
C SER A 472 -31.65 -33.72 -12.56
N ALA A 473 -31.27 -32.61 -11.91
CA ALA A 473 -32.23 -31.65 -11.37
C ALA A 473 -33.06 -30.96 -12.49
N VAL A 474 -32.44 -30.53 -13.60
CA VAL A 474 -33.18 -29.91 -14.71
C VAL A 474 -34.15 -30.84 -15.41
N ARG A 475 -33.93 -32.15 -15.32
CA ARG A 475 -34.78 -33.18 -15.91
C ARG A 475 -35.97 -33.59 -15.06
N THR A 476 -36.09 -33.18 -13.81
CA THR A 476 -37.23 -33.47 -12.96
C THR A 476 -38.51 -32.82 -13.51
N ASP A 477 -39.65 -33.48 -13.27
CA ASP A 477 -40.95 -32.96 -13.71
C ASP A 477 -41.23 -31.59 -13.12
N GLN A 478 -40.83 -31.33 -11.88
CA GLN A 478 -40.98 -30.03 -11.22
C GLN A 478 -40.33 -28.88 -11.98
N VAL A 479 -39.10 -29.07 -12.45
CA VAL A 479 -38.35 -28.04 -13.20
C VAL A 479 -38.83 -27.98 -14.64
N ARG A 480 -38.96 -29.15 -15.28
CA ARG A 480 -39.37 -29.27 -16.68
C ARG A 480 -40.74 -28.64 -16.96
N ASP A 481 -41.75 -28.93 -16.10
CA ASP A 481 -43.09 -28.40 -16.31
C ASP A 481 -43.19 -26.91 -16.12
N SER A 482 -42.30 -26.28 -15.29
CA SER A 482 -42.23 -24.85 -15.12
C SER A 482 -41.71 -24.11 -16.35
N PHE A 483 -40.95 -24.78 -17.23
CA PHE A 483 -40.34 -24.19 -18.44
C PHE A 483 -40.77 -24.86 -19.73
N ASN A 484 -41.79 -25.73 -19.68
CA ASN A 484 -42.26 -26.45 -20.82
C ASN A 484 -42.82 -25.52 -21.89
N GLY A 485 -42.26 -25.59 -23.11
CA GLY A 485 -42.66 -24.76 -24.26
C GLY A 485 -41.98 -23.38 -24.31
N LEU A 486 -41.15 -22.99 -23.37
CA LEU A 486 -40.32 -21.79 -23.48
C LEU A 486 -39.13 -22.05 -24.43
N LYS A 487 -39.32 -21.68 -25.68
CA LYS A 487 -38.28 -21.77 -26.71
C LYS A 487 -37.56 -20.45 -26.86
N ILE A 488 -36.24 -20.51 -26.91
CA ILE A 488 -35.41 -19.32 -27.13
C ILE A 488 -35.59 -18.83 -28.54
N ALA A 489 -35.93 -17.56 -28.72
CA ALA A 489 -36.22 -16.97 -30.02
C ALA A 489 -35.04 -17.08 -31.02
N ALA A 490 -33.80 -17.07 -30.53
CA ALA A 490 -32.59 -17.13 -31.35
C ALA A 490 -32.18 -18.53 -31.81
N THR A 491 -32.45 -19.58 -31.03
CA THR A 491 -31.98 -20.96 -31.32
C THR A 491 -33.11 -21.95 -31.55
N HIS A 492 -34.35 -21.60 -31.23
CA HIS A 492 -35.55 -22.45 -31.20
C HIS A 492 -35.40 -23.68 -30.26
N GLU A 493 -34.34 -23.74 -29.45
CA GLU A 493 -34.11 -24.80 -28.45
C GLU A 493 -34.93 -24.54 -27.18
N ASP A 494 -35.28 -25.60 -26.48
CA ASP A 494 -35.85 -25.52 -25.15
C ASP A 494 -34.82 -25.00 -24.14
N LEU A 495 -35.25 -24.13 -23.22
CA LEU A 495 -34.35 -23.49 -22.26
C LEU A 495 -33.61 -24.51 -21.36
N GLY A 496 -34.33 -25.56 -20.93
CA GLY A 496 -33.75 -26.66 -20.14
C GLY A 496 -32.67 -27.45 -20.89
N GLN A 497 -32.94 -27.77 -22.20
CA GLN A 497 -31.95 -28.44 -23.04
C GLN A 497 -30.72 -27.60 -23.28
N LEU A 498 -30.89 -26.30 -23.46
CA LEU A 498 -29.79 -25.38 -23.60
C LEU A 498 -28.94 -25.29 -22.31
N PHE A 499 -29.59 -25.18 -21.15
CA PHE A 499 -28.91 -25.24 -19.85
C PHE A 499 -28.09 -26.51 -19.70
N GLU A 500 -28.70 -27.67 -19.97
CA GLU A 500 -28.03 -28.97 -19.92
C GLU A 500 -26.79 -29.02 -20.80
N ARG A 501 -26.88 -28.54 -22.05
CA ARG A 501 -25.75 -28.44 -22.97
C ARG A 501 -24.60 -27.61 -22.43
N TYR A 502 -24.86 -26.45 -21.84
CA TYR A 502 -23.83 -25.59 -21.23
C TYR A 502 -23.19 -26.27 -20.00
N ILE A 503 -23.98 -26.98 -19.19
CA ILE A 503 -23.44 -27.72 -18.04
C ILE A 503 -22.56 -28.89 -18.50
N TYR A 504 -22.92 -29.64 -19.53
CA TYR A 504 -22.04 -30.67 -20.12
C TYR A 504 -20.73 -30.08 -20.65
N ASP A 505 -20.80 -28.95 -21.35
CA ASP A 505 -19.59 -28.24 -21.82
C ASP A 505 -18.73 -27.77 -20.68
N PHE A 506 -19.32 -27.27 -19.58
CA PHE A 506 -18.63 -26.89 -18.37
C PHE A 506 -17.90 -28.08 -17.73
N ILE A 507 -18.59 -29.21 -17.49
CA ILE A 507 -18.01 -30.43 -16.90
C ILE A 507 -16.81 -30.90 -17.71
N ARG A 508 -16.94 -30.92 -19.04
CA ARG A 508 -15.86 -31.32 -19.95
C ARG A 508 -14.66 -30.39 -19.89
N LYS A 509 -14.91 -29.09 -19.77
CA LYS A 509 -13.87 -28.05 -19.77
C LYS A 509 -13.19 -27.92 -18.40
N TYR A 510 -13.94 -28.09 -17.32
CA TYR A 510 -13.50 -27.89 -15.95
C TYR A 510 -13.80 -29.12 -15.06
N PRO A 511 -13.19 -30.27 -15.29
CA PRO A 511 -13.50 -31.47 -14.52
C PRO A 511 -13.20 -31.33 -13.03
N THR A 512 -12.16 -30.59 -12.66
CA THR A 512 -11.80 -30.30 -11.26
C THR A 512 -12.85 -29.49 -10.50
N LEU A 513 -13.75 -28.78 -11.20
CA LEU A 513 -14.85 -28.02 -10.58
C LEU A 513 -16.16 -28.81 -10.53
N SER A 514 -16.14 -30.06 -10.97
CA SER A 514 -17.30 -30.92 -11.09
C SER A 514 -17.30 -32.08 -10.10
N GLU A 515 -16.26 -32.20 -9.31
CA GLU A 515 -16.04 -33.25 -8.32
C GLU A 515 -16.14 -32.70 -6.88
N PRO A 516 -16.36 -33.59 -5.87
CA PRO A 516 -16.30 -33.18 -4.47
C PRO A 516 -14.99 -32.49 -4.10
N THR A 517 -15.05 -31.53 -3.21
CA THR A 517 -13.89 -30.70 -2.82
C THR A 517 -12.80 -31.56 -2.14
N LYS A 518 -11.60 -31.52 -2.70
CA LYS A 518 -10.38 -32.06 -2.09
C LYS A 518 -9.45 -30.93 -1.60
N LEU A 519 -9.54 -29.75 -2.22
CA LEU A 519 -8.76 -28.58 -1.79
C LEU A 519 -9.18 -28.15 -0.39
N ASP A 520 -8.31 -28.38 0.59
CA ASP A 520 -8.59 -28.10 2.00
C ASP A 520 -7.59 -27.10 2.57
N PHE A 521 -8.10 -25.98 3.06
CA PHE A 521 -7.31 -24.94 3.72
C PHE A 521 -7.30 -25.08 5.24
N GLY A 522 -8.08 -26.03 5.80
CA GLY A 522 -8.14 -26.26 7.23
C GLY A 522 -8.42 -24.99 8.04
N PRO A 523 -7.65 -24.75 9.13
CA PRO A 523 -7.81 -23.58 9.98
C PRO A 523 -7.03 -22.35 9.47
N ALA A 524 -6.63 -22.30 8.20
CA ALA A 524 -5.86 -21.19 7.66
C ALA A 524 -6.63 -19.87 7.77
N ARG A 525 -5.93 -18.82 8.15
CA ARG A 525 -6.48 -17.48 8.32
C ARG A 525 -6.01 -16.51 7.24
N VAL A 526 -4.82 -16.75 6.67
CA VAL A 526 -4.28 -16.00 5.54
C VAL A 526 -4.15 -16.94 4.35
N ILE A 527 -4.97 -16.74 3.34
CA ILE A 527 -5.01 -17.61 2.16
C ILE A 527 -4.78 -16.76 0.91
N VAL A 528 -3.77 -17.13 0.14
CA VAL A 528 -3.49 -16.52 -1.17
C VAL A 528 -3.66 -17.57 -2.24
N ILE A 529 -4.49 -17.28 -3.23
CA ILE A 529 -4.71 -18.13 -4.40
C ILE A 529 -4.10 -17.43 -5.63
N ASP A 530 -3.06 -18.04 -6.18
CA ASP A 530 -2.51 -17.63 -7.47
C ASP A 530 -3.25 -18.30 -8.62
N LEU A 531 -3.81 -17.50 -9.50
CA LEU A 531 -4.61 -17.90 -10.64
C LEU A 531 -3.81 -17.96 -11.95
N ALA A 532 -2.50 -17.72 -11.95
CA ALA A 532 -1.71 -17.59 -13.19
C ALA A 532 -1.84 -18.80 -14.13
N ALA A 533 -1.90 -20.03 -13.60
CA ALA A 533 -2.00 -21.24 -14.39
C ALA A 533 -3.42 -21.50 -14.95
N VAL A 534 -4.46 -20.87 -14.38
CA VAL A 534 -5.87 -21.14 -14.73
C VAL A 534 -6.60 -19.91 -15.29
N ALA A 535 -5.95 -18.74 -15.33
CA ALA A 535 -6.49 -17.48 -15.82
C ALA A 535 -5.78 -17.01 -17.10
N PRO A 536 -6.01 -17.67 -18.24
CA PRO A 536 -5.43 -17.28 -19.52
C PRO A 536 -6.04 -15.98 -20.06
N THR A 537 -5.38 -15.38 -21.05
CA THR A 537 -5.86 -14.17 -21.75
C THR A 537 -5.72 -14.32 -23.27
N GLY A 538 -6.33 -13.41 -24.02
CA GLY A 538 -6.12 -13.29 -25.47
C GLY A 538 -7.22 -13.88 -26.34
N SER A 539 -8.32 -14.36 -25.76
CA SER A 539 -9.53 -14.73 -26.49
C SER A 539 -10.77 -14.64 -25.58
N ALA A 540 -11.95 -14.48 -26.14
CA ALA A 540 -13.21 -14.43 -25.37
C ALA A 540 -13.42 -15.69 -24.49
N ALA A 541 -12.96 -16.85 -24.95
CA ALA A 541 -13.02 -18.10 -24.17
C ALA A 541 -12.02 -18.08 -23.00
N ALA A 542 -10.83 -17.53 -23.21
CA ALA A 542 -9.81 -17.36 -22.18
C ALA A 542 -10.26 -16.33 -21.13
N ASP A 543 -10.82 -15.20 -21.57
CA ASP A 543 -11.34 -14.16 -20.67
C ASP A 543 -12.48 -14.71 -19.81
N ARG A 544 -13.41 -15.48 -20.41
CA ARG A 544 -14.49 -16.19 -19.68
C ARG A 544 -13.95 -17.15 -18.63
N GLN A 545 -12.93 -17.91 -18.96
CA GLN A 545 -12.29 -18.80 -17.98
C GLN A 545 -11.69 -18.00 -16.82
N THR A 546 -11.02 -16.88 -17.12
CA THR A 546 -10.45 -15.99 -16.11
C THR A 546 -11.52 -15.41 -15.19
N GLU A 547 -12.65 -14.96 -15.74
CA GLU A 547 -13.81 -14.49 -14.97
C GLU A 547 -14.35 -15.55 -14.03
N MET A 548 -14.51 -16.81 -14.54
CA MET A 548 -14.92 -17.96 -13.71
C MET A 548 -13.95 -18.22 -12.56
N MET A 549 -12.64 -18.18 -12.83
CA MET A 549 -11.62 -18.42 -11.82
C MET A 549 -11.57 -17.32 -10.75
N TYR A 550 -11.80 -16.07 -11.12
CA TYR A 550 -11.94 -14.98 -10.13
C TYR A 550 -13.18 -15.17 -9.24
N MET A 551 -14.32 -15.55 -9.82
CA MET A 551 -15.52 -15.86 -9.03
C MET A 551 -15.30 -17.02 -8.06
N MET A 552 -14.61 -18.07 -8.52
CA MET A 552 -14.22 -19.19 -7.67
C MET A 552 -13.28 -18.79 -6.55
N ALA A 553 -12.19 -18.10 -6.88
CA ALA A 553 -11.23 -17.62 -5.88
C ALA A 553 -11.94 -16.75 -4.82
N ARG A 554 -12.81 -15.82 -5.26
CA ARG A 554 -13.63 -15.02 -4.34
C ARG A 554 -14.48 -15.89 -3.43
N HIS A 555 -15.11 -16.93 -3.97
CA HIS A 555 -15.95 -17.83 -3.16
C HIS A 555 -15.12 -18.61 -2.14
N ILE A 556 -14.03 -19.23 -2.57
CA ILE A 556 -13.12 -19.97 -1.69
C ILE A 556 -12.61 -19.09 -0.56
N LEU A 557 -12.13 -17.89 -0.89
CA LEU A 557 -11.51 -16.97 0.05
C LEU A 557 -12.52 -16.30 0.98
N GLY A 558 -13.68 -15.93 0.46
CA GLY A 558 -14.59 -14.99 1.11
C GLY A 558 -15.92 -15.59 1.60
N ARG A 559 -16.27 -16.86 1.30
CA ARG A 559 -17.58 -17.42 1.69
C ARG A 559 -17.87 -17.34 3.19
N ASN A 560 -16.86 -17.50 4.02
CA ASN A 560 -17.00 -17.43 5.47
C ASN A 560 -16.84 -16.00 6.02
N PHE A 561 -16.50 -15.01 5.19
CA PHE A 561 -16.30 -13.63 5.64
C PHE A 561 -17.61 -12.90 5.94
N PHE A 562 -18.69 -13.32 5.30
CA PHE A 562 -20.02 -12.69 5.39
C PHE A 562 -20.98 -13.46 6.31
N LEU A 563 -20.47 -14.34 7.16
CA LEU A 563 -21.28 -15.06 8.15
C LEU A 563 -21.78 -14.08 9.22
N HIS A 564 -23.07 -14.24 9.60
CA HIS A 564 -23.74 -13.41 10.58
C HIS A 564 -24.65 -14.25 11.49
N VAL A 565 -24.86 -13.82 12.72
CA VAL A 565 -25.73 -14.55 13.67
C VAL A 565 -27.17 -14.70 13.17
N ASP A 566 -27.67 -13.79 12.35
CA ASP A 566 -29.01 -13.92 11.75
C ASP A 566 -29.15 -15.15 10.84
N HIS A 567 -28.03 -15.62 10.27
CA HIS A 567 -28.00 -16.84 9.45
C HIS A 567 -28.29 -18.10 10.27
N LEU A 568 -28.27 -18.03 11.63
CA LEU A 568 -28.64 -19.14 12.48
C LEU A 568 -30.10 -19.59 12.28
N ALA A 569 -30.97 -18.71 11.76
CA ALA A 569 -32.31 -19.06 11.38
C ALA A 569 -32.37 -20.16 10.29
N HIS A 570 -31.34 -20.21 9.41
CA HIS A 570 -31.20 -21.17 8.32
C HIS A 570 -30.42 -22.44 8.71
N VAL A 571 -29.87 -22.46 9.94
CA VAL A 571 -29.07 -23.58 10.45
C VAL A 571 -29.98 -24.53 11.23
N PRO A 572 -29.89 -25.86 11.01
CA PRO A 572 -30.64 -26.84 11.80
C PRO A 572 -30.38 -26.69 13.31
N GLU A 573 -31.42 -26.88 14.11
CA GLU A 573 -31.41 -26.60 15.55
C GLU A 573 -30.23 -27.26 16.30
N PRO A 574 -29.91 -28.56 16.07
CA PRO A 574 -28.79 -29.20 16.74
C PRO A 574 -27.42 -28.57 16.47
N MET A 575 -27.26 -27.90 15.32
CA MET A 575 -26.01 -27.28 14.91
C MET A 575 -25.89 -25.78 15.30
N ARG A 576 -26.98 -25.16 15.76
CA ARG A 576 -26.97 -23.73 16.14
C ARG A 576 -25.93 -23.36 17.21
N PRO A 577 -25.69 -24.18 18.28
CA PRO A 577 -24.65 -23.85 19.26
C PRO A 577 -23.26 -23.79 18.66
N PHE A 578 -22.91 -24.75 17.78
CA PHE A 578 -21.63 -24.77 17.08
C PHE A 578 -21.46 -23.54 16.17
N HIS A 579 -22.46 -23.27 15.33
CA HIS A 579 -22.40 -22.16 14.40
C HIS A 579 -22.49 -20.79 15.07
N ARG A 580 -23.17 -20.69 16.23
CA ARG A 580 -23.25 -19.41 16.97
C ARG A 580 -21.87 -18.87 17.34
N LEU A 581 -21.02 -19.69 17.92
CA LEU A 581 -19.66 -19.29 18.30
C LEU A 581 -18.84 -18.93 17.06
N ARG A 582 -18.95 -19.73 16.00
CA ARG A 582 -18.24 -19.50 14.74
C ARG A 582 -18.69 -18.23 14.02
N PHE A 583 -20.00 -17.96 14.00
CA PHE A 583 -20.54 -16.74 13.37
C PHE A 583 -20.22 -15.49 14.19
N GLN A 584 -20.24 -15.57 15.51
CA GLN A 584 -19.80 -14.48 16.40
C GLN A 584 -18.30 -14.16 16.17
N GLU A 585 -17.45 -15.18 16.17
CA GLU A 585 -16.02 -14.96 15.85
C GLU A 585 -15.83 -14.36 14.46
N ALA A 586 -16.59 -14.81 13.46
CA ALA A 586 -16.54 -14.24 12.12
C ALA A 586 -16.96 -12.76 12.10
N MET A 587 -17.98 -12.36 12.87
CA MET A 587 -18.42 -10.96 12.96
C MET A 587 -17.39 -10.06 13.63
N GLU A 588 -16.73 -10.53 14.69
CA GLU A 588 -15.78 -9.76 15.48
C GLU A 588 -14.39 -9.65 14.79
N THR A 589 -14.04 -10.64 13.99
CA THR A 589 -12.74 -10.69 13.31
C THR A 589 -12.68 -9.69 12.16
N ILE A 590 -11.59 -8.90 12.07
CA ILE A 590 -11.30 -8.08 10.90
C ILE A 590 -10.89 -9.00 9.74
N LYS A 591 -11.52 -8.76 8.60
CA LYS A 591 -11.31 -9.54 7.38
C LYS A 591 -10.89 -8.63 6.24
N ARG A 592 -10.02 -9.14 5.35
CA ARG A 592 -9.62 -8.42 4.15
C ARG A 592 -9.66 -9.35 2.94
N LEU A 593 -10.27 -8.87 1.86
CA LEU A 593 -10.35 -9.57 0.58
C LEU A 593 -9.73 -8.70 -0.50
N ASP A 594 -8.61 -9.16 -1.04
CA ASP A 594 -7.83 -8.44 -2.05
C ASP A 594 -7.92 -9.13 -3.43
N PHE A 595 -8.04 -8.31 -4.47
CA PHE A 595 -8.03 -8.71 -5.87
C PHE A 595 -6.91 -8.01 -6.61
N ASP A 596 -5.89 -8.75 -7.04
CA ASP A 596 -4.82 -8.20 -7.90
C ASP A 596 -5.19 -8.36 -9.38
N GLU A 597 -4.59 -7.55 -10.26
CA GLU A 597 -4.81 -7.52 -11.70
C GLU A 597 -6.32 -7.43 -12.09
N TRP A 598 -7.09 -6.60 -11.39
CA TRP A 598 -8.54 -6.46 -11.52
C TRP A 598 -9.01 -6.15 -12.95
N HIS A 599 -8.15 -5.55 -13.78
CA HIS A 599 -8.44 -5.28 -15.20
C HIS A 599 -8.86 -6.52 -15.98
N ARG A 600 -8.48 -7.72 -15.54
CA ARG A 600 -8.85 -8.97 -16.19
C ARG A 600 -10.34 -9.33 -16.06
N THR A 601 -11.06 -8.63 -15.20
CA THR A 601 -12.50 -8.86 -14.95
C THR A 601 -13.39 -7.73 -15.47
N GLN A 602 -12.82 -6.69 -16.10
CA GLN A 602 -13.54 -5.47 -16.48
C GLN A 602 -14.72 -5.72 -17.44
N ASN A 603 -14.65 -6.78 -18.25
CA ASN A 603 -15.67 -7.13 -19.24
C ASN A 603 -16.75 -8.06 -18.68
N SER A 604 -16.70 -8.47 -17.41
CA SER A 604 -17.67 -9.36 -16.78
C SER A 604 -18.65 -8.61 -15.88
N PRO A 605 -19.90 -8.36 -16.32
CA PRO A 605 -20.93 -7.76 -15.47
C PRO A 605 -21.20 -8.56 -14.20
N GLN A 606 -21.10 -9.88 -14.24
CA GLN A 606 -21.37 -10.77 -13.11
C GLN A 606 -20.30 -10.62 -12.03
N VAL A 607 -19.02 -10.55 -12.41
CA VAL A 607 -17.91 -10.32 -11.45
C VAL A 607 -18.01 -8.92 -10.86
N GLN A 608 -18.32 -7.91 -11.69
CA GLN A 608 -18.51 -6.54 -11.21
C GLN A 608 -19.71 -6.44 -10.24
N ALA A 609 -20.84 -7.07 -10.55
CA ALA A 609 -22.01 -7.13 -9.67
C ALA A 609 -21.72 -7.83 -8.34
N GLN A 610 -20.88 -8.88 -8.35
CA GLN A 610 -20.44 -9.55 -7.12
C GLN A 610 -19.55 -8.63 -6.29
N ALA A 611 -18.59 -7.92 -6.89
CA ALA A 611 -17.76 -6.95 -6.20
C ALA A 611 -18.59 -5.80 -5.59
N GLU A 612 -19.57 -5.27 -6.32
CA GLU A 612 -20.48 -4.24 -5.80
C GLU A 612 -21.30 -4.74 -4.60
N ARG A 613 -21.73 -6.00 -4.61
CA ARG A 613 -22.41 -6.61 -3.46
C ARG A 613 -21.47 -6.70 -2.27
N ASP A 614 -20.25 -7.18 -2.49
CA ASP A 614 -19.23 -7.30 -1.45
C ASP A 614 -18.89 -5.92 -0.83
N MET A 615 -18.85 -4.86 -1.65
CA MET A 615 -18.66 -3.48 -1.15
C MET A 615 -19.81 -2.99 -0.27
N ARG A 616 -21.05 -3.34 -0.59
CA ARG A 616 -22.24 -2.92 0.18
C ARG A 616 -22.40 -3.70 1.50
N GLU A 617 -22.10 -4.99 1.45
CA GLU A 617 -22.25 -5.88 2.61
C GLU A 617 -21.01 -5.89 3.51
N GLY A 618 -19.82 -5.70 2.94
CA GLY A 618 -18.54 -5.78 3.64
C GLY A 618 -18.47 -5.01 4.96
N PRO A 619 -18.88 -3.73 5.01
CA PRO A 619 -18.82 -2.95 6.24
C PRO A 619 -19.64 -3.55 7.39
N LYS A 620 -20.78 -4.19 7.11
CA LYS A 620 -21.62 -4.85 8.12
C LYS A 620 -20.94 -6.07 8.75
N HIS A 621 -19.97 -6.63 8.05
CA HIS A 621 -19.27 -7.86 8.41
C HIS A 621 -17.80 -7.64 8.75
N ASN A 622 -17.34 -6.42 8.97
CA ASN A 622 -15.91 -6.09 9.14
C ASN A 622 -15.01 -6.60 8.00
N VAL A 623 -15.51 -6.60 6.76
CA VAL A 623 -14.76 -7.00 5.57
C VAL A 623 -14.21 -5.77 4.88
N GLN A 624 -12.89 -5.69 4.82
CA GLN A 624 -12.14 -4.72 4.02
C GLN A 624 -11.97 -5.26 2.60
N LEU A 625 -11.95 -4.39 1.61
CA LEU A 625 -11.74 -4.77 0.22
C LEU A 625 -10.54 -4.02 -0.37
N GLY A 626 -9.75 -4.70 -1.16
CA GLY A 626 -8.63 -4.14 -1.91
C GLY A 626 -8.68 -4.53 -3.38
N PHE A 627 -8.64 -3.54 -4.27
CA PHE A 627 -8.59 -3.75 -5.72
C PHE A 627 -7.32 -3.13 -6.29
N ALA A 628 -6.56 -3.92 -7.02
CA ALA A 628 -5.33 -3.45 -7.63
C ALA A 628 -5.38 -3.64 -9.15
N SER A 629 -5.10 -2.57 -9.90
CA SER A 629 -5.07 -2.60 -11.36
C SER A 629 -3.95 -1.75 -11.94
N GLN A 630 -3.68 -1.97 -13.23
CA GLN A 630 -2.64 -1.25 -13.94
C GLN A 630 -3.08 0.15 -14.33
N ARG A 631 -4.38 0.36 -14.61
CA ARG A 631 -4.97 1.63 -14.99
C ARG A 631 -6.23 1.93 -14.18
N LEU A 632 -6.52 3.22 -14.00
CA LEU A 632 -7.75 3.65 -13.34
C LEU A 632 -9.00 3.31 -14.15
N THR A 633 -8.91 3.33 -15.49
CA THR A 633 -10.01 2.99 -16.39
C THR A 633 -10.50 1.55 -16.26
N ASP A 634 -9.65 0.66 -15.74
CA ASP A 634 -9.99 -0.75 -15.56
C ASP A 634 -10.95 -0.98 -14.37
N MET A 635 -11.09 0.03 -13.50
CA MET A 635 -11.96 -0.05 -12.33
C MET A 635 -13.34 0.49 -12.62
N GLY A 636 -14.37 -0.24 -12.27
CA GLY A 636 -15.76 0.18 -12.40
C GLY A 636 -16.04 1.48 -11.61
N GLN A 637 -16.97 2.29 -12.10
CA GLN A 637 -17.33 3.57 -11.47
C GLN A 637 -17.76 3.42 -10.00
N ALA A 638 -18.41 2.31 -9.65
CA ALA A 638 -18.83 2.01 -8.28
C ALA A 638 -17.62 1.84 -7.34
N ILE A 639 -16.58 1.11 -7.77
CA ILE A 639 -15.34 0.92 -7.00
C ILE A 639 -14.65 2.27 -6.77
N ILE A 640 -14.52 3.09 -7.81
CA ILE A 640 -13.89 4.41 -7.73
C ILE A 640 -14.64 5.34 -6.77
N SER A 641 -15.97 5.41 -6.89
CA SER A 641 -16.79 6.33 -6.10
C SER A 641 -16.88 5.96 -4.63
N GLN A 642 -16.86 4.67 -4.29
CA GLN A 642 -16.94 4.17 -2.92
C GLN A 642 -15.58 3.97 -2.26
N SER A 643 -14.47 4.12 -3.01
CA SER A 643 -13.12 3.96 -2.46
C SER A 643 -12.84 4.99 -1.36
N THR A 644 -12.39 4.49 -0.21
CA THR A 644 -11.99 5.28 0.95
C THR A 644 -10.49 5.42 1.10
N GLY A 645 -9.71 4.57 0.41
CA GLY A 645 -8.26 4.63 0.31
C GLY A 645 -7.80 4.52 -1.14
N ARG A 646 -7.00 5.47 -1.59
CA ARG A 646 -6.49 5.53 -2.96
C ARG A 646 -4.98 5.63 -2.93
N PHE A 647 -4.32 4.64 -3.52
CA PHE A 647 -2.86 4.52 -3.56
C PHE A 647 -2.42 4.64 -5.02
N ILE A 648 -1.85 5.78 -5.38
CA ILE A 648 -1.41 6.10 -6.74
C ILE A 648 0.11 6.02 -6.75
N LEU A 649 0.68 4.97 -7.36
CA LEU A 649 2.13 4.76 -7.37
C LEU A 649 2.80 5.33 -8.62
N LYS A 650 2.09 5.32 -9.74
CA LYS A 650 2.57 5.88 -11.00
C LYS A 650 1.41 5.92 -12.00
N ALA A 651 1.39 6.89 -12.90
CA ALA A 651 0.57 6.87 -14.10
C ALA A 651 1.36 6.23 -15.27
N GLY A 652 0.67 5.58 -16.19
CA GLY A 652 1.28 4.98 -17.37
C GLY A 652 1.79 6.03 -18.37
N ASP A 653 0.98 7.08 -18.57
CA ASP A 653 1.29 8.21 -19.44
C ASP A 653 0.67 9.53 -18.91
N ALA A 654 0.92 10.63 -19.61
CA ALA A 654 0.40 11.95 -19.22
C ALA A 654 -1.13 12.04 -19.26
N ARG A 655 -1.81 11.31 -20.16
CA ARG A 655 -3.28 11.32 -20.26
C ARG A 655 -3.90 10.62 -19.06
N GLU A 656 -3.34 9.48 -18.69
CA GLU A 656 -3.76 8.75 -17.50
C GLU A 656 -3.50 9.56 -16.22
N ALA A 657 -2.38 10.29 -16.15
CA ALA A 657 -2.10 11.20 -15.02
C ALA A 657 -3.22 12.24 -14.86
N GLU A 658 -3.62 12.91 -15.96
CA GLU A 658 -4.71 13.90 -15.91
C GLU A 658 -6.07 13.26 -15.59
N GLU A 659 -6.32 12.04 -16.06
CA GLU A 659 -7.55 11.30 -15.73
C GLU A 659 -7.60 10.95 -14.23
N ILE A 660 -6.49 10.47 -13.66
CA ILE A 660 -6.35 10.18 -12.23
C ILE A 660 -6.61 11.46 -11.41
N ILE A 661 -5.94 12.56 -11.77
CA ILE A 661 -6.07 13.86 -11.08
C ILE A 661 -7.54 14.29 -11.08
N LYS A 662 -8.19 14.26 -12.22
CA LYS A 662 -9.59 14.69 -12.39
C LYS A 662 -10.57 13.78 -11.66
N ARG A 663 -10.43 12.45 -11.79
CA ARG A 663 -11.40 11.49 -11.19
C ARG A 663 -11.30 11.43 -9.67
N PHE A 664 -10.10 11.64 -9.13
CA PHE A 664 -9.89 11.63 -7.68
C PHE A 664 -9.99 13.02 -7.07
N ASP A 665 -10.16 14.05 -7.90
CA ASP A 665 -10.24 15.45 -7.47
C ASP A 665 -9.04 15.83 -6.58
N LEU A 666 -7.82 15.57 -7.12
CA LEU A 666 -6.59 15.79 -6.38
C LEU A 666 -6.27 17.27 -6.29
N GLY A 667 -5.85 17.72 -5.10
CA GLY A 667 -5.31 19.04 -4.89
C GLY A 667 -4.03 19.28 -5.69
N GLU A 668 -3.68 20.56 -5.98
CA GLU A 668 -2.58 20.91 -6.89
C GLU A 668 -1.24 20.28 -6.49
N ALA A 669 -0.90 20.23 -5.19
CA ALA A 669 0.34 19.60 -4.72
C ALA A 669 0.39 18.10 -5.04
N SER A 670 -0.72 17.39 -4.85
CA SER A 670 -0.85 15.96 -5.20
C SER A 670 -0.84 15.75 -6.71
N ALA A 671 -1.49 16.63 -7.47
CA ALA A 671 -1.50 16.61 -8.93
C ALA A 671 -0.08 16.76 -9.51
N GLN A 672 0.72 17.71 -9.01
CA GLN A 672 2.12 17.88 -9.40
C GLN A 672 2.97 16.64 -9.06
N ASN A 673 2.72 16.01 -7.92
CA ASN A 673 3.40 14.76 -7.57
C ASN A 673 3.05 13.63 -8.53
N VAL A 674 1.79 13.47 -8.93
CA VAL A 674 1.38 12.46 -9.92
C VAL A 674 2.04 12.69 -11.27
N ARG A 675 2.15 13.96 -11.73
CA ARG A 675 2.78 14.32 -13.01
C ARG A 675 4.28 14.11 -13.03
N HIS A 676 4.99 14.42 -11.93
CA HIS A 676 6.44 14.60 -11.99
C HIS A 676 7.27 13.82 -10.95
N THR A 677 6.65 13.36 -9.84
CA THR A 677 7.41 12.78 -8.73
C THR A 677 7.34 11.25 -8.68
N LEU A 678 6.25 10.66 -9.16
CA LEU A 678 6.03 9.21 -9.09
C LEU A 678 6.87 8.46 -10.13
N SER A 679 8.12 8.17 -9.78
CA SER A 679 9.10 7.52 -10.66
C SER A 679 9.15 5.98 -10.54
N GLY A 680 8.42 5.40 -9.58
CA GLY A 680 8.53 4.00 -9.19
C GLY A 680 9.58 3.75 -8.11
N PRO A 681 9.87 2.46 -7.77
CA PRO A 681 10.82 2.10 -6.72
C PRO A 681 12.24 2.61 -7.01
N GLY A 682 12.91 3.11 -5.98
CA GLY A 682 14.28 3.59 -6.05
C GLY A 682 15.03 3.36 -4.72
N PRO A 683 16.30 3.79 -4.61
CA PRO A 683 17.09 3.61 -3.40
C PRO A 683 16.49 4.23 -2.13
N GLY A 684 15.61 5.23 -2.29
CA GLY A 684 14.89 5.89 -1.18
C GLY A 684 13.56 5.23 -0.80
N GLY A 685 13.14 4.19 -1.52
CA GLY A 685 11.83 3.55 -1.41
C GLY A 685 10.95 3.79 -2.64
N ALA A 686 9.70 3.40 -2.56
CA ALA A 686 8.71 3.59 -3.61
C ALA A 686 7.78 4.78 -3.25
N PRO A 687 7.86 5.93 -3.95
CA PRO A 687 6.95 7.04 -3.72
C PRO A 687 5.56 6.74 -4.26
N PHE A 688 4.53 7.18 -3.55
CA PHE A 688 3.15 7.11 -3.97
C PHE A 688 2.34 8.28 -3.39
N VAL A 689 1.29 8.69 -4.08
CA VAL A 689 0.29 9.62 -3.54
C VAL A 689 -0.79 8.80 -2.87
N ALA A 690 -1.03 9.07 -1.60
CA ALA A 690 -2.14 8.51 -0.83
C ALA A 690 -3.26 9.55 -0.73
N GLN A 691 -4.50 9.13 -0.96
CA GLN A 691 -5.69 9.90 -0.66
C GLN A 691 -6.62 9.06 0.21
N PHE A 692 -6.99 9.56 1.38
CA PHE A 692 -7.89 8.89 2.31
C PHE A 692 -9.13 9.72 2.58
N ALA A 693 -10.30 9.07 2.60
CA ALA A 693 -11.51 9.68 3.14
C ALA A 693 -11.39 9.72 4.67
N VAL A 694 -11.43 10.91 5.23
CA VAL A 694 -11.32 11.16 6.67
C VAL A 694 -12.49 12.05 7.07
N ASP A 695 -13.43 11.51 7.85
CA ASP A 695 -14.68 12.20 8.20
C ASP A 695 -15.43 12.71 6.95
N ALA A 696 -15.72 14.00 6.90
CA ALA A 696 -16.37 14.64 5.76
C ALA A 696 -15.40 15.20 4.72
N ASP A 697 -14.09 15.00 4.89
CA ASP A 697 -13.03 15.58 4.08
C ASP A 697 -12.10 14.50 3.49
N ARG A 698 -11.13 14.91 2.68
CA ARG A 698 -10.11 14.05 2.08
C ARG A 698 -8.73 14.51 2.48
N TRP A 699 -7.95 13.58 2.99
CA TRP A 699 -6.54 13.80 3.30
C TRP A 699 -5.68 13.27 2.15
N GLU A 700 -4.72 14.08 1.70
CA GLU A 700 -3.81 13.74 0.61
C GLU A 700 -2.36 13.99 1.01
N GLN A 701 -1.49 13.06 0.64
CA GLN A 701 -0.05 13.21 0.90
C GLN A 701 0.79 12.37 -0.05
N LEU A 702 1.93 12.93 -0.47
CA LEU A 702 3.02 12.13 -1.02
C LEU A 702 3.70 11.36 0.11
N LEU A 703 3.70 10.05 0.00
CA LEU A 703 4.33 9.12 0.93
C LEU A 703 5.35 8.25 0.21
N ILE A 704 6.23 7.63 0.97
CA ILE A 704 7.25 6.73 0.45
C ILE A 704 7.14 5.42 1.23
N ASN A 705 6.89 4.33 0.53
CA ASN A 705 7.01 2.99 1.09
C ASN A 705 8.50 2.63 1.14
N SER A 706 9.10 2.75 2.32
CA SER A 706 10.52 2.45 2.55
C SER A 706 10.65 1.29 3.52
N LEU A 707 10.93 0.12 2.99
CA LEU A 707 11.12 -1.10 3.75
C LEU A 707 12.60 -1.32 4.07
N GLY A 708 12.87 -2.04 5.14
CA GLY A 708 14.21 -2.51 5.46
C GLY A 708 14.70 -3.55 4.43
N PRO A 709 16.02 -3.74 4.28
CA PRO A 709 16.57 -4.67 3.28
C PRO A 709 16.06 -6.10 3.42
N VAL A 710 15.84 -6.59 4.64
CA VAL A 710 15.32 -7.94 4.90
C VAL A 710 13.89 -8.08 4.40
N GLU A 711 13.04 -7.10 4.72
CA GLU A 711 11.64 -7.08 4.30
C GLU A 711 11.50 -6.89 2.79
N LEU A 712 12.32 -6.03 2.18
CA LEU A 712 12.38 -5.87 0.72
C LEU A 712 12.67 -7.21 0.03
N TRP A 713 13.66 -7.96 0.50
CA TRP A 713 13.97 -9.28 -0.05
C TRP A 713 12.85 -10.28 0.18
N ALA A 714 12.24 -10.29 1.36
CA ALA A 714 11.12 -11.18 1.65
C ALA A 714 9.93 -10.92 0.72
N LEU A 715 9.61 -9.64 0.47
CA LEU A 715 8.47 -9.22 -0.35
C LEU A 715 8.80 -8.99 -1.83
N SER A 716 10.04 -9.22 -2.28
CA SER A 716 10.44 -9.03 -3.69
C SER A 716 9.63 -9.95 -4.61
N THR A 717 9.12 -9.39 -5.70
CA THR A 717 8.29 -10.07 -6.70
C THR A 717 8.99 -10.20 -8.07
N THR A 718 10.20 -9.64 -8.20
CA THR A 718 10.97 -9.72 -9.45
C THR A 718 11.42 -11.16 -9.72
N PRO A 719 11.20 -11.71 -10.91
CA PRO A 719 11.47 -13.13 -11.18
C PRO A 719 12.91 -13.57 -10.87
N GLY A 720 13.91 -12.77 -11.26
CA GLY A 720 15.31 -13.06 -10.97
C GLY A 720 15.64 -13.06 -9.49
N ASP A 721 15.14 -12.05 -8.75
CA ASP A 721 15.33 -11.93 -7.31
C ASP A 721 14.64 -13.08 -6.56
N SER A 722 13.42 -13.42 -6.95
CA SER A 722 12.66 -14.53 -6.36
C SER A 722 13.34 -15.87 -6.60
N ALA A 723 13.85 -16.09 -7.82
CA ALA A 723 14.57 -17.30 -8.17
C ALA A 723 15.88 -17.45 -7.39
N LEU A 724 16.64 -16.35 -7.20
CA LEU A 724 17.86 -16.34 -6.37
C LEU A 724 17.53 -16.60 -4.90
N ARG A 725 16.53 -15.90 -4.37
CA ARG A 725 16.05 -16.04 -2.99
C ARG A 725 15.61 -17.47 -2.69
N ASN A 726 14.81 -18.08 -3.56
CA ASN A 726 14.30 -19.43 -3.35
C ASN A 726 15.44 -20.48 -3.38
N ARG A 727 16.48 -20.31 -4.22
CA ARG A 727 17.68 -21.16 -4.20
C ARG A 727 18.43 -21.07 -2.86
N LEU A 728 18.53 -19.86 -2.32
CA LEU A 728 19.17 -19.63 -1.02
C LEU A 728 18.33 -20.16 0.14
N TYR A 729 17.01 -20.06 0.06
CA TYR A 729 16.12 -20.67 1.06
C TYR A 729 16.34 -22.20 1.15
N ALA A 730 16.48 -22.87 0.02
CA ALA A 730 16.74 -24.30 -0.02
C ALA A 730 18.11 -24.69 0.57
N ARG A 731 19.14 -23.79 0.48
CA ARG A 731 20.50 -24.08 0.95
C ARG A 731 20.77 -23.64 2.39
N LEU A 732 20.20 -22.51 2.82
CA LEU A 732 20.55 -21.83 4.08
C LEU A 732 19.38 -21.70 5.06
N GLY A 733 18.16 -22.03 4.61
CA GLY A 733 16.95 -21.67 5.33
C GLY A 733 16.58 -20.20 5.16
N PHE A 734 15.37 -19.84 5.63
CA PHE A 734 14.75 -18.54 5.39
C PHE A 734 15.54 -17.36 5.99
N SER A 735 15.79 -17.40 7.30
CA SER A 735 16.37 -16.27 8.03
C SER A 735 17.82 -15.97 7.59
N GLU A 736 18.65 -17.00 7.41
CA GLU A 736 20.05 -16.81 7.02
C GLU A 736 20.18 -16.36 5.56
N ALA A 737 19.32 -16.88 4.67
CA ALA A 737 19.29 -16.44 3.28
C ALA A 737 18.94 -14.95 3.17
N LEU A 738 17.90 -14.49 3.86
CA LEU A 738 17.51 -13.08 3.89
C LEU A 738 18.61 -12.20 4.51
N ARG A 739 19.25 -12.67 5.58
CA ARG A 739 20.35 -11.95 6.22
C ARG A 739 21.53 -11.73 5.25
N ARG A 740 21.88 -12.73 4.45
CA ARG A 740 22.96 -12.62 3.45
C ARG A 740 22.56 -11.76 2.27
N LEU A 741 21.37 -11.98 1.72
CA LEU A 741 20.85 -11.16 0.62
C LEU A 741 20.77 -9.68 1.00
N SER A 742 20.23 -9.36 2.18
CA SER A 742 20.08 -7.98 2.63
C SER A 742 21.42 -7.28 2.89
N LYS A 743 22.45 -8.04 3.30
CA LYS A 743 23.80 -7.51 3.52
C LYS A 743 24.51 -7.20 2.21
N VAL A 744 24.34 -8.07 1.22
CA VAL A 744 25.04 -7.97 -0.08
C VAL A 744 24.29 -7.03 -1.03
N PHE A 745 22.97 -7.11 -1.04
CA PHE A 745 22.08 -6.30 -1.87
C PHE A 745 21.07 -5.51 -1.02
N PRO A 746 21.51 -4.43 -0.37
CA PRO A 746 20.69 -3.71 0.63
C PRO A 746 19.46 -3.01 0.02
N TYR A 747 19.37 -2.91 -1.29
CA TYR A 747 18.20 -2.32 -1.98
C TYR A 747 17.16 -3.36 -2.43
N GLY A 748 17.25 -4.60 -1.95
CA GLY A 748 16.24 -5.63 -2.15
C GLY A 748 16.21 -6.24 -3.56
N SER A 749 17.24 -6.01 -4.41
CA SER A 749 17.34 -6.60 -5.74
C SER A 749 18.76 -6.86 -6.15
N ALA A 750 18.98 -8.01 -6.82
CA ALA A 750 20.22 -8.40 -7.49
C ALA A 750 20.11 -8.32 -9.02
N GLU A 751 19.04 -7.74 -9.58
CA GLU A 751 18.73 -7.77 -11.02
C GLU A 751 19.84 -7.16 -11.87
N LYS A 752 20.50 -6.10 -11.41
CA LYS A 752 21.65 -5.50 -12.11
C LYS A 752 22.82 -6.48 -12.24
N GLU A 753 23.15 -7.16 -11.15
CA GLU A 753 24.24 -8.14 -11.12
C GLU A 753 23.88 -9.35 -11.98
N ILE A 754 22.64 -9.83 -11.88
CA ILE A 754 22.14 -10.94 -12.71
C ILE A 754 22.23 -10.58 -14.19
N SER A 755 21.77 -9.39 -14.57
CA SER A 755 21.80 -8.92 -15.97
C SER A 755 23.23 -8.77 -16.48
N GLN A 756 24.11 -8.17 -15.71
CA GLN A 756 25.49 -7.97 -16.10
C GLN A 756 26.23 -9.31 -16.33
N ARG A 757 26.12 -10.26 -15.41
CA ARG A 757 26.71 -11.58 -15.54
C ARG A 757 26.09 -12.40 -16.68
N LYS A 758 24.77 -12.25 -16.89
CA LYS A 758 24.08 -12.85 -18.05
C LYS A 758 24.68 -12.35 -19.35
N ASP A 759 24.83 -11.02 -19.52
CA ASP A 759 25.37 -10.41 -20.73
C ASP A 759 26.80 -10.88 -20.99
N ASP A 760 27.61 -11.04 -19.95
CA ASP A 760 28.99 -11.56 -20.09
C ASP A 760 29.04 -13.03 -20.52
N ARG A 761 28.08 -13.86 -20.08
CA ARG A 761 27.95 -15.26 -20.53
C ARG A 761 27.46 -15.36 -21.97
N LEU A 762 26.49 -14.52 -22.36
CA LEU A 762 26.01 -14.44 -23.74
C LEU A 762 27.16 -14.03 -24.71
N LYS A 763 28.00 -13.08 -24.32
CA LYS A 763 29.19 -12.70 -25.10
C LYS A 763 30.20 -13.87 -25.27
N ARG A 764 30.20 -14.82 -24.35
CA ARG A 764 31.01 -16.06 -24.43
C ARG A 764 30.35 -17.17 -25.24
N GLY A 765 29.16 -16.96 -25.79
CA GLY A 765 28.44 -17.87 -26.66
C GLY A 765 27.49 -18.84 -25.96
N GLU A 766 27.15 -18.62 -24.68
CA GLU A 766 26.16 -19.43 -24.01
C GLU A 766 24.74 -19.08 -24.51
N LYS A 767 23.81 -20.06 -24.48
CA LYS A 767 22.42 -19.84 -24.80
C LYS A 767 21.71 -19.09 -23.63
N GLU A 768 20.73 -18.26 -23.95
CA GLU A 768 20.08 -17.35 -23.00
C GLU A 768 19.54 -18.06 -21.74
N ASP A 769 18.79 -19.13 -21.91
CA ASP A 769 18.21 -19.89 -20.78
C ASP A 769 19.30 -20.49 -19.88
N GLY A 770 20.36 -21.03 -20.46
CA GLY A 770 21.51 -21.58 -19.72
C GLY A 770 22.31 -20.50 -18.98
N ALA A 771 22.49 -19.34 -19.59
CA ALA A 771 23.18 -18.20 -19.00
C ALA A 771 22.48 -17.68 -17.74
N VAL A 772 21.14 -17.52 -17.76
CA VAL A 772 20.38 -17.06 -16.59
C VAL A 772 20.46 -18.07 -15.45
N LEU A 773 20.20 -19.35 -15.72
CA LEU A 773 20.26 -20.40 -14.71
C LEU A 773 21.65 -20.52 -14.09
N GLY A 774 22.70 -20.49 -14.93
CA GLY A 774 24.07 -20.54 -14.48
C GLY A 774 24.50 -19.36 -13.61
N VAL A 775 24.05 -18.13 -13.94
CA VAL A 775 24.30 -16.95 -13.09
C VAL A 775 23.60 -17.06 -11.73
N LEU A 776 22.37 -17.53 -11.70
CA LEU A 776 21.63 -17.70 -10.44
C LEU A 776 22.27 -18.76 -9.54
N ASP A 777 22.77 -19.84 -10.10
CA ASP A 777 23.45 -20.90 -9.34
C ASP A 777 24.84 -20.46 -8.85
N GLU A 778 25.57 -19.68 -9.64
CA GLU A 778 26.84 -19.05 -9.27
C GLU A 778 26.64 -18.08 -8.09
N LEU A 779 25.72 -17.13 -8.23
CA LEU A 779 25.39 -16.17 -7.16
C LEU A 779 24.91 -16.88 -5.88
N ALA A 780 24.05 -17.89 -6.01
CA ALA A 780 23.61 -18.68 -4.87
C ALA A 780 24.76 -19.41 -4.17
N THR A 781 25.74 -19.92 -4.94
CA THR A 781 26.93 -20.60 -4.40
C THR A 781 27.87 -19.60 -3.70
N GLU A 782 28.14 -18.46 -4.33
CA GLU A 782 28.94 -17.38 -3.73
C GLU A 782 28.35 -16.90 -2.40
N LEU A 783 27.05 -16.62 -2.40
CA LEU A 783 26.33 -16.18 -1.20
C LEU A 783 26.28 -17.27 -0.12
N THR A 784 26.20 -18.55 -0.50
CA THR A 784 26.25 -19.67 0.44
C THR A 784 27.63 -19.81 1.07
N ASN A 785 28.69 -19.65 0.32
CA ASN A 785 30.08 -19.78 0.78
C ASN A 785 30.62 -18.51 1.44
N GLY A 786 29.93 -17.38 1.33
CA GLY A 786 30.37 -16.08 1.84
C GLY A 786 31.53 -15.46 1.02
N THR A 787 31.82 -15.98 -0.18
CA THR A 787 32.94 -15.55 -1.01
C THR A 787 32.65 -14.31 -1.87
N GLY A 788 31.41 -14.06 -2.24
CA GLY A 788 30.97 -12.90 -3.03
C GLY A 788 31.00 -11.55 -2.31
N LEU A 789 31.23 -11.55 -1.01
CA LEU A 789 31.28 -10.33 -0.18
C LEU A 789 32.41 -9.35 -0.59
N GLY A 790 33.51 -9.83 -1.21
CA GLY A 790 34.63 -9.00 -1.64
C GLY A 790 34.39 -8.18 -2.91
N ILE A 791 33.56 -8.68 -3.82
CA ILE A 791 33.25 -8.02 -5.11
C ILE A 791 32.23 -6.90 -4.88
N ILE A 792 31.27 -7.10 -3.99
CA ILE A 792 30.16 -6.16 -3.75
C ILE A 792 30.58 -5.04 -2.78
N LEU A 793 31.53 -5.30 -1.89
CA LEU A 793 32.18 -4.23 -1.12
C LEU A 793 33.02 -3.30 -2.00
N ARG A 794 33.58 -3.79 -3.13
CA ARG A 794 34.22 -2.93 -4.15
C ARG A 794 33.21 -2.05 -4.86
N ASP A 795 32.03 -2.59 -5.28
CA ASP A 795 31.01 -1.80 -5.97
C ASP A 795 30.33 -0.76 -5.03
N VAL A 796 30.20 -1.03 -3.74
CA VAL A 796 29.76 -0.03 -2.74
C VAL A 796 30.84 1.00 -2.45
N GLY A 797 32.12 0.64 -2.52
CA GLY A 797 33.27 1.55 -2.46
C GLY A 797 33.37 2.41 -3.73
N ASP A 798 33.25 1.80 -4.89
CA ASP A 798 33.29 2.47 -6.18
C ASP A 798 32.07 3.35 -6.42
N ARG A 799 30.88 2.97 -5.91
CA ARG A 799 29.71 3.85 -5.95
C ARG A 799 29.81 5.03 -4.98
N ARG A 800 30.51 4.91 -3.87
CA ARG A 800 30.87 6.09 -3.05
C ARG A 800 31.88 6.96 -3.78
N HIS A 801 32.79 6.39 -4.55
CA HIS A 801 33.70 7.13 -5.42
C HIS A 801 33.01 7.61 -6.69
N ALA A 802 32.20 6.83 -7.38
CA ALA A 802 31.47 7.26 -8.57
C ALA A 802 30.36 8.27 -8.26
N ALA A 803 29.66 8.14 -7.13
CA ALA A 803 28.73 9.19 -6.64
C ALA A 803 29.49 10.46 -6.22
N ASN A 804 30.75 10.33 -5.82
CA ASN A 804 31.62 11.49 -5.61
C ASN A 804 32.22 12.00 -6.93
N ASP A 805 32.46 11.15 -7.94
CA ASP A 805 33.02 11.50 -9.25
C ASP A 805 31.94 11.97 -10.25
N GLU A 806 30.72 11.41 -10.25
CA GLU A 806 29.55 12.00 -10.95
C GLU A 806 29.13 13.34 -10.31
N ALA A 807 29.40 13.52 -9.02
CA ALA A 807 29.28 14.82 -8.37
C ALA A 807 30.47 15.74 -8.65
N SER A 808 31.58 15.24 -9.21
CA SER A 808 32.76 16.01 -9.66
C SER A 808 32.88 16.11 -11.19
N GLY A 809 31.95 15.47 -11.93
CA GLY A 809 31.94 15.45 -13.40
C GLY A 809 31.68 16.82 -14.01
N SER A 810 32.70 17.34 -14.55
CA SER A 810 32.89 18.23 -15.72
C SER A 810 31.85 19.35 -15.90
N VAL A 811 32.21 20.52 -15.40
CA VAL A 811 31.88 21.79 -16.05
C VAL A 811 32.54 21.77 -17.45
N PRO A 812 31.80 21.93 -18.56
CA PRO A 812 32.41 22.16 -19.85
C PRO A 812 33.20 23.48 -19.76
N GLN A 813 34.49 23.43 -20.01
CA GLN A 813 35.28 24.64 -20.34
C GLN A 813 34.67 25.24 -21.60
N LEU A 814 33.89 26.30 -21.44
CA LEU A 814 33.63 27.23 -22.52
C LEU A 814 34.98 27.96 -22.80
N MET A 815 35.58 27.56 -23.90
CA MET A 815 36.74 28.26 -24.49
C MET A 815 36.34 29.71 -24.74
N ALA A 816 37.21 30.61 -24.26
CA ALA A 816 37.25 32.00 -24.67
C ALA A 816 37.55 32.06 -26.17
N ALA A 817 36.70 32.77 -26.89
CA ALA A 817 37.01 33.38 -28.18
C ALA A 817 36.29 34.71 -28.23
N GLU A 818 37.14 35.76 -28.24
CA GLU A 818 36.96 37.17 -28.61
C GLU A 818 35.74 37.93 -28.11
#